data_7278c6cc408be7db4a3059e5ab399fb1
#
_entry.id   7278c6cc408be7db4a3059e5ab399fb1
#
_cell.length_a   1.000
_cell.length_b   1.000
_cell.length_c   1.000
_cell.angle_alpha   90.00
_cell.angle_beta   90.00
_cell.angle_gamma   90.00
#
_symmetry.space_group_name_H-M   'P 1'
#
loop_
_entity.id
_entity.type
_entity.pdbx_description
1 polymer ?
#
loop_
_entity_poly.entity_id
_entity_poly.type
_entity_poly.pdbx_seq_one_letter_code
_entity_poly.pdbx_strand_id
1 'polypeptide(L)'
;MSRNIPCQYFDKPNRCSHPTATTFFRGKLPCILCMNDPRIHSCKYQTIHSNPLPPAKGRISMSNFEFNFGNENVLSEQIIQQALYLREQLRHHNHCYYVLDNPQISDAQYDILFRQLLQLEKDYPQLQSSDSPTQKVGGEALSAFNSIEHRIPMLSLGNVFNQDELNDFERKIKERLETSQDIEYCAELKLDGLAISLIYENGLFKQGATRGDGTTGEDISHNLKTIRNLPLQLNTLTPPAILEVRGEVLMPKAGFHKLNAEAQQKGEKVFANPRNAAAGSVRQLDPKIAAQRPLAFYAYAVAQIDGQELPKTQYEVLQWLKSLGFTISDEIQTGIGANFAAQFFAKIQQQRSQLPYDIDGVVIKVNELAKQQRLGIVSREPRWATAYKFPAELASTMLEAVDFQVGRTGALTPVARVKPVFVGGVTISNITLHNMDEIKRLDLAIGDTIEVCRAGDVIPKVTQVLHKADQREVIVLPHQCPICQSAIVQDEKGVIARCSGDFYCEAQVQRRLAHFVSRKAMNMDGLGERWLEQFLEIGLISNIADLYELSKEKILARNMEGMGERLAEKIINAIEQSKTTTLARFIYALGIRGVGESTALALAQHFASLEAIQQATEETLKQVPDIGEVSAKWIVAYFQEPIHQQMIAKMQNAGVSWPAMEQRGEQPLTGQIWVLTGSLNTMARDEAKAKLQQLGAKVSGSVSKKTTVVVAGAEAGSKLADAQKLGVTVWDEQQLIALLQEHQA
;
A
#
# COMPACT_ATOMS: atom_id res chain seq x y z
N MET A 1 18.34 -49.03 -26.81
CA MET A 1 19.80 -48.72 -26.70
C MET A 1 20.20 -47.86 -27.91
N SER A 2 20.17 -46.56 -27.74
CA SER A 2 20.63 -45.62 -28.77
C SER A 2 22.15 -45.44 -28.60
N ARG A 3 22.94 -45.86 -29.59
CA ARG A 3 24.37 -45.60 -29.66
C ARG A 3 24.56 -44.11 -29.87
N ASN A 4 25.19 -43.42 -28.91
CA ASN A 4 25.72 -42.06 -29.08
C ASN A 4 26.82 -42.11 -30.15
N ILE A 5 26.57 -41.60 -31.34
CA ILE A 5 27.61 -41.32 -32.32
C ILE A 5 28.09 -39.89 -31.99
N PRO A 6 29.36 -39.71 -31.56
CA PRO A 6 29.86 -38.36 -31.27
C PRO A 6 29.94 -37.55 -32.59
N CYS A 7 29.51 -36.30 -32.52
CA CYS A 7 29.74 -35.36 -33.61
C CYS A 7 31.25 -35.07 -33.69
N GLN A 8 31.85 -35.13 -34.89
CA GLN A 8 33.29 -34.92 -35.08
C GLN A 8 33.81 -33.52 -34.66
N TYR A 9 32.90 -32.60 -34.30
CA TYR A 9 33.23 -31.25 -33.83
C TYR A 9 33.08 -31.06 -32.33
N PHE A 10 32.91 -32.16 -31.54
CA PHE A 10 32.88 -32.08 -30.09
C PHE A 10 34.22 -32.51 -29.50
N ASP A 11 34.94 -31.54 -28.87
CA ASP A 11 36.21 -31.81 -28.19
C ASP A 11 36.02 -32.37 -26.77
N LYS A 12 34.90 -32.05 -26.16
CA LYS A 12 34.54 -32.49 -24.78
C LYS A 12 33.02 -32.69 -24.73
N PRO A 13 32.49 -33.47 -23.75
CA PRO A 13 31.06 -33.58 -23.57
C PRO A 13 30.41 -32.20 -23.42
N ASN A 14 29.43 -31.90 -24.29
CA ASN A 14 28.65 -30.67 -24.31
C ASN A 14 29.34 -29.40 -24.88
N ARG A 15 30.45 -29.51 -25.60
CA ARG A 15 31.10 -28.38 -26.28
C ARG A 15 31.33 -28.68 -27.76
N CYS A 16 30.87 -27.81 -28.66
CA CYS A 16 31.07 -27.92 -30.08
C CYS A 16 32.26 -27.05 -30.54
N SER A 17 33.26 -27.63 -31.17
CA SER A 17 34.44 -26.94 -31.72
C SER A 17 34.27 -26.46 -33.18
N HIS A 18 33.03 -26.46 -33.71
CA HIS A 18 32.76 -25.92 -35.02
C HIS A 18 33.24 -24.47 -35.14
N PRO A 19 33.95 -24.04 -36.20
CA PRO A 19 34.58 -22.72 -36.30
C PRO A 19 33.65 -21.51 -36.11
N THR A 20 32.33 -21.70 -36.31
CA THR A 20 31.31 -20.66 -36.15
C THR A 20 30.48 -20.79 -34.85
N ALA A 21 30.76 -21.78 -34.01
CA ALA A 21 30.02 -21.98 -32.76
C ALA A 21 30.60 -21.10 -31.65
N THR A 22 29.86 -20.10 -31.23
CA THR A 22 30.24 -19.15 -30.15
C THR A 22 29.60 -19.43 -28.80
N THR A 23 28.74 -20.46 -28.72
CA THR A 23 27.90 -20.71 -27.52
C THR A 23 28.09 -22.10 -26.92
N PHE A 24 27.98 -22.19 -25.60
CA PHE A 24 27.95 -23.44 -24.82
C PHE A 24 26.52 -24.01 -24.82
N PHE A 25 26.37 -25.30 -25.09
CA PHE A 25 25.10 -26.00 -24.94
C PHE A 25 25.13 -26.89 -23.70
N ARG A 26 24.19 -26.69 -22.79
CA ARG A 26 23.83 -27.60 -21.69
C ARG A 26 22.59 -28.37 -22.10
N GLY A 27 22.71 -29.69 -22.23
CA GLY A 27 21.56 -30.55 -22.46
C GLY A 27 21.48 -31.14 -23.87
N LYS A 28 20.40 -31.87 -24.16
CA LYS A 28 20.18 -32.69 -25.37
C LYS A 28 19.65 -31.92 -26.58
N LEU A 29 19.91 -30.62 -26.69
CA LEU A 29 19.46 -29.83 -27.85
C LEU A 29 20.44 -29.89 -29.01
N PRO A 30 19.96 -30.05 -30.25
CA PRO A 30 20.83 -30.03 -31.44
C PRO A 30 21.39 -28.61 -31.65
N CYS A 31 22.66 -28.54 -32.07
CA CYS A 31 23.30 -27.27 -32.40
C CYS A 31 22.64 -26.66 -33.65
N ILE A 32 22.05 -25.46 -33.49
CA ILE A 32 21.35 -24.75 -34.58
C ILE A 32 22.27 -24.51 -35.80
N LEU A 33 23.57 -24.30 -35.54
CA LEU A 33 24.56 -24.12 -36.62
C LEU A 33 24.80 -25.40 -37.45
N CYS A 34 24.64 -26.58 -36.82
CA CYS A 34 24.75 -27.86 -37.53
C CYS A 34 23.50 -28.17 -38.37
N MET A 35 22.34 -27.60 -38.05
CA MET A 35 21.12 -27.82 -38.85
C MET A 35 21.08 -27.03 -40.16
N ASN A 36 21.84 -25.95 -40.27
CA ASN A 36 21.84 -25.03 -41.41
C ASN A 36 23.09 -25.19 -42.32
N ASP A 37 24.01 -26.11 -42.05
CA ASP A 37 25.17 -26.37 -42.93
C ASP A 37 24.82 -27.48 -43.93
N PRO A 38 24.67 -27.18 -45.24
CA PRO A 38 24.29 -28.16 -46.27
C PRO A 38 25.31 -29.29 -46.50
N ARG A 39 26.49 -29.20 -45.85
CA ARG A 39 27.55 -30.23 -45.93
C ARG A 39 27.40 -31.33 -44.89
N ILE A 40 26.45 -31.21 -43.95
CA ILE A 40 26.23 -32.16 -42.86
C ILE A 40 24.95 -32.98 -43.10
N HIS A 41 24.93 -33.73 -44.21
CA HIS A 41 23.78 -34.61 -44.54
C HIS A 41 23.66 -35.89 -43.67
N SER A 42 24.55 -36.15 -42.72
CA SER A 42 24.60 -37.42 -41.96
C SER A 42 24.20 -37.33 -40.48
N CYS A 43 23.79 -36.16 -39.98
CA CYS A 43 23.35 -36.04 -38.60
C CYS A 43 21.86 -36.41 -38.45
N LYS A 44 21.58 -37.71 -38.38
CA LYS A 44 20.22 -38.21 -38.12
C LYS A 44 19.88 -38.11 -36.65
N TYR A 45 19.23 -37.01 -36.22
CA TYR A 45 18.37 -37.04 -35.06
C TYR A 45 16.96 -37.36 -35.50
N GLN A 46 16.56 -38.62 -35.31
CA GLN A 46 15.16 -39.00 -35.43
C GLN A 46 14.37 -38.47 -34.24
N THR A 47 13.32 -37.75 -34.54
CA THR A 47 12.26 -37.29 -33.64
C THR A 47 11.76 -38.41 -32.73
N ILE A 48 11.80 -38.16 -31.45
CA ILE A 48 11.09 -38.97 -30.46
C ILE A 48 9.60 -38.60 -30.59
N HIS A 49 8.78 -39.56 -30.97
CA HIS A 49 7.34 -39.43 -30.98
C HIS A 49 6.81 -39.17 -29.58
N SER A 50 6.31 -37.96 -29.35
CA SER A 50 5.33 -37.70 -28.31
C SER A 50 3.93 -38.02 -28.85
N ASN A 51 3.13 -38.74 -28.12
CA ASN A 51 1.74 -39.05 -28.43
C ASN A 51 0.95 -37.80 -28.87
N PRO A 52 0.14 -37.89 -29.94
CA PRO A 52 -0.63 -36.74 -30.41
C PRO A 52 -1.77 -36.43 -29.47
N LEU A 53 -1.83 -35.18 -29.01
CA LEU A 53 -3.03 -34.57 -28.48
C LEU A 53 -4.10 -34.47 -29.58
N PRO A 54 -5.41 -34.54 -29.21
CA PRO A 54 -6.47 -34.49 -30.22
C PRO A 54 -6.44 -33.16 -31.00
N PRO A 55 -6.80 -33.17 -32.29
CA PRO A 55 -6.62 -32.02 -33.15
C PRO A 55 -7.56 -30.86 -32.75
N ALA A 56 -7.00 -29.72 -32.39
CA ALA A 56 -7.70 -28.47 -32.44
C ALA A 56 -8.13 -28.19 -33.90
N LYS A 57 -9.42 -28.03 -34.11
CA LYS A 57 -9.97 -27.68 -35.43
C LYS A 57 -9.40 -26.32 -35.87
N GLY A 58 -8.60 -26.32 -36.94
CA GLY A 58 -8.10 -25.12 -37.59
C GLY A 58 -6.58 -25.04 -37.69
N ARG A 59 -5.93 -25.99 -38.43
CA ARG A 59 -4.55 -25.79 -38.92
C ARG A 59 -4.58 -24.87 -40.14
N ILE A 60 -4.13 -23.63 -39.98
CA ILE A 60 -3.70 -22.79 -41.09
C ILE A 60 -2.23 -23.11 -41.30
N SER A 61 -1.90 -23.68 -42.47
CA SER A 61 -0.51 -24.00 -42.89
C SER A 61 0.31 -22.75 -43.09
N MET A 62 1.47 -22.65 -42.48
CA MET A 62 2.41 -21.52 -42.57
C MET A 62 3.05 -21.34 -43.99
N SER A 63 2.67 -22.12 -44.99
CA SER A 63 3.38 -22.14 -46.27
C SER A 63 2.89 -21.13 -47.31
N ASN A 64 1.89 -20.28 -47.03
CA ASN A 64 1.30 -19.39 -48.04
C ASN A 64 1.13 -17.94 -47.62
N PHE A 65 2.05 -17.38 -46.87
CA PHE A 65 2.05 -15.93 -46.63
C PHE A 65 3.14 -15.25 -47.47
N GLU A 66 2.84 -14.96 -48.73
CA GLU A 66 3.60 -13.98 -49.51
C GLU A 66 3.19 -12.57 -49.07
N PHE A 67 4.19 -11.79 -48.62
CA PHE A 67 3.99 -10.39 -48.26
C PHE A 67 3.85 -9.54 -49.53
N ASN A 68 2.67 -9.06 -49.80
CA ASN A 68 2.41 -8.10 -50.87
C ASN A 68 2.47 -6.68 -50.29
N PHE A 69 3.58 -5.97 -50.48
CA PHE A 69 3.72 -4.56 -50.11
C PHE A 69 3.10 -3.66 -51.19
N GLY A 70 1.79 -3.48 -51.14
CA GLY A 70 1.07 -2.48 -51.92
C GLY A 70 0.64 -1.32 -51.03
N ASN A 71 0.99 -0.11 -51.42
CA ASN A 71 0.65 1.14 -50.79
C ASN A 71 -0.87 1.31 -50.67
N GLU A 72 -1.39 1.16 -49.42
CA GLU A 72 -2.52 1.87 -48.83
C GLU A 72 -2.78 1.22 -47.48
N ASN A 73 -2.81 2.03 -46.40
CA ASN A 73 -3.07 1.62 -44.99
C ASN A 73 -4.51 1.11 -44.80
N VAL A 74 -4.96 0.14 -45.57
CA VAL A 74 -6.27 -0.50 -45.42
C VAL A 74 -6.15 -1.72 -44.50
N LEU A 75 -6.80 -1.67 -43.37
CA LEU A 75 -6.86 -2.76 -42.40
C LEU A 75 -7.64 -3.93 -43.01
N SER A 76 -6.97 -4.99 -43.48
CA SER A 76 -7.64 -6.18 -43.96
C SER A 76 -8.02 -7.10 -42.80
N GLU A 77 -9.08 -7.90 -42.95
CA GLU A 77 -9.49 -8.91 -41.99
C GLU A 77 -8.33 -9.88 -41.65
N GLN A 78 -7.48 -10.21 -42.61
CA GLN A 78 -6.31 -11.04 -42.40
C GLN A 78 -5.29 -10.43 -41.45
N ILE A 79 -5.04 -9.13 -41.53
CA ILE A 79 -4.13 -8.40 -40.63
C ILE A 79 -4.69 -8.37 -39.21
N ILE A 80 -5.99 -8.16 -39.06
CA ILE A 80 -6.69 -8.21 -37.75
C ILE A 80 -6.53 -9.60 -37.15
N GLN A 81 -6.83 -10.65 -37.87
CA GLN A 81 -6.73 -12.04 -37.41
C GLN A 81 -5.28 -12.42 -37.04
N GLN A 82 -4.30 -11.93 -37.77
CA GLN A 82 -2.89 -12.15 -37.48
C GLN A 82 -2.47 -11.46 -36.19
N ALA A 83 -2.92 -10.22 -35.94
CA ALA A 83 -2.63 -9.52 -34.71
C ALA A 83 -3.29 -10.21 -33.48
N LEU A 84 -4.54 -10.64 -33.61
CA LEU A 84 -5.25 -11.38 -32.58
C LEU A 84 -4.54 -12.71 -32.24
N TYR A 85 -4.14 -13.47 -33.27
CA TYR A 85 -3.39 -14.72 -33.10
C TYR A 85 -2.05 -14.48 -32.34
N LEU A 86 -1.26 -13.48 -32.76
CA LEU A 86 0.00 -13.17 -32.09
C LEU A 86 -0.18 -12.76 -30.64
N ARG A 87 -1.23 -11.98 -30.32
CA ARG A 87 -1.55 -11.61 -28.93
C ARG A 87 -1.92 -12.83 -28.11
N GLU A 88 -2.73 -13.74 -28.65
CA GLU A 88 -3.12 -14.97 -27.95
C GLU A 88 -1.91 -15.86 -27.68
N GLN A 89 -1.02 -16.06 -28.66
CA GLN A 89 0.21 -16.83 -28.49
C GLN A 89 1.12 -16.20 -27.42
N LEU A 90 1.36 -14.90 -27.48
CA LEU A 90 2.19 -14.21 -26.49
C LEU A 90 1.60 -14.27 -25.08
N ARG A 91 0.28 -14.15 -24.94
CA ARG A 91 -0.39 -14.31 -23.63
C ARG A 91 -0.27 -15.73 -23.10
N HIS A 92 -0.50 -16.73 -23.96
CA HIS A 92 -0.37 -18.14 -23.60
C HIS A 92 1.05 -18.46 -23.12
N HIS A 93 2.09 -18.05 -23.88
CA HIS A 93 3.48 -18.33 -23.52
C HIS A 93 3.93 -17.53 -22.28
N ASN A 94 3.44 -16.32 -22.07
CA ASN A 94 3.64 -15.58 -20.82
C ASN A 94 3.05 -16.33 -19.62
N HIS A 95 1.83 -16.85 -19.78
CA HIS A 95 1.17 -17.64 -18.72
C HIS A 95 1.96 -18.91 -18.40
N CYS A 96 2.37 -19.65 -19.43
CA CYS A 96 3.19 -20.85 -19.26
C CYS A 96 4.54 -20.55 -18.57
N TYR A 97 5.19 -19.45 -18.91
CA TYR A 97 6.48 -19.08 -18.36
C TYR A 97 6.39 -18.52 -16.93
N TYR A 98 5.53 -17.49 -16.70
CA TYR A 98 5.52 -16.74 -15.44
C TYR A 98 4.55 -17.28 -14.39
N VAL A 99 3.54 -18.05 -14.78
CA VAL A 99 2.49 -18.54 -13.86
C VAL A 99 2.59 -20.06 -13.65
N LEU A 100 2.89 -20.82 -14.70
CA LEU A 100 2.95 -22.28 -14.63
C LEU A 100 4.39 -22.83 -14.48
N ASP A 101 5.42 -21.96 -14.54
CA ASP A 101 6.85 -22.35 -14.55
C ASP A 101 7.17 -23.51 -15.53
N ASN A 102 6.46 -23.51 -16.66
CA ASN A 102 6.57 -24.54 -17.70
C ASN A 102 6.65 -23.92 -19.10
N PRO A 103 7.79 -23.30 -19.46
CA PRO A 103 7.97 -22.66 -20.75
C PRO A 103 7.87 -23.68 -21.91
N GLN A 104 6.99 -23.40 -22.86
CA GLN A 104 6.77 -24.26 -24.03
C GLN A 104 7.57 -23.83 -25.27
N ILE A 105 8.07 -22.59 -25.26
CA ILE A 105 8.96 -22.06 -26.32
C ILE A 105 10.19 -21.42 -25.68
N SER A 106 11.25 -21.27 -26.46
CA SER A 106 12.46 -20.55 -26.04
C SER A 106 12.25 -19.03 -26.06
N ASP A 107 13.05 -18.30 -25.27
CA ASP A 107 13.04 -16.83 -25.25
C ASP A 107 13.20 -16.23 -26.64
N ALA A 108 14.07 -16.83 -27.50
CA ALA A 108 14.28 -16.40 -28.87
C ALA A 108 13.01 -16.54 -29.74
N GLN A 109 12.23 -17.61 -29.54
CA GLN A 109 10.96 -17.81 -30.25
C GLN A 109 9.90 -16.83 -29.76
N TYR A 110 9.85 -16.58 -28.45
CA TYR A 110 8.99 -15.57 -27.90
C TYR A 110 9.30 -14.16 -28.45
N ASP A 111 10.58 -13.80 -28.51
CA ASP A 111 11.06 -12.53 -29.09
C ASP A 111 10.66 -12.33 -30.54
N ILE A 112 10.64 -13.41 -31.34
CA ILE A 112 10.18 -13.35 -32.74
C ILE A 112 8.69 -13.00 -32.81
N LEU A 113 7.85 -13.68 -32.03
CA LEU A 113 6.40 -13.40 -31.97
C LEU A 113 6.15 -11.98 -31.51
N PHE A 114 6.89 -11.53 -30.49
CA PHE A 114 6.76 -10.17 -29.93
C PHE A 114 7.11 -9.09 -30.97
N ARG A 115 8.23 -9.27 -31.71
CA ARG A 115 8.64 -8.33 -32.77
C ARG A 115 7.64 -8.29 -33.92
N GLN A 116 7.06 -9.43 -34.28
CA GLN A 116 6.03 -9.49 -35.32
C GLN A 116 4.80 -8.69 -34.94
N LEU A 117 4.31 -8.84 -33.68
CA LEU A 117 3.17 -8.06 -33.18
C LEU A 117 3.51 -6.58 -33.11
N LEU A 118 4.68 -6.23 -32.58
CA LEU A 118 5.14 -4.84 -32.47
C LEU A 118 5.22 -4.16 -33.85
N GLN A 119 5.71 -4.88 -34.89
CA GLN A 119 5.79 -4.36 -36.24
C GLN A 119 4.39 -4.15 -36.84
N LEU A 120 3.46 -5.11 -36.66
CA LEU A 120 2.07 -4.96 -37.08
C LEU A 120 1.37 -3.77 -36.42
N GLU A 121 1.56 -3.58 -35.14
CA GLU A 121 0.96 -2.44 -34.42
C GLU A 121 1.60 -1.09 -34.77
N LYS A 122 2.85 -1.10 -35.26
CA LYS A 122 3.52 0.09 -35.77
C LYS A 122 3.03 0.43 -37.20
N ASP A 123 2.87 -0.58 -38.05
CA ASP A 123 2.42 -0.41 -39.44
C ASP A 123 0.91 -0.06 -39.48
N TYR A 124 0.16 -0.56 -38.53
CA TYR A 124 -1.29 -0.34 -38.40
C TYR A 124 -1.65 0.15 -36.96
N PRO A 125 -1.49 1.45 -36.65
CA PRO A 125 -1.72 2.00 -35.31
C PRO A 125 -3.12 1.74 -34.73
N GLN A 126 -4.13 1.56 -35.59
CA GLN A 126 -5.49 1.19 -35.20
C GLN A 126 -5.62 -0.22 -34.62
N LEU A 127 -4.62 -1.07 -34.77
CA LEU A 127 -4.52 -2.36 -34.08
C LEU A 127 -4.04 -2.24 -32.62
N GLN A 128 -3.44 -1.12 -32.23
CA GLN A 128 -2.99 -0.96 -30.87
C GLN A 128 -4.19 -1.03 -29.90
N SER A 129 -4.04 -1.86 -28.86
CA SER A 129 -5.03 -1.97 -27.79
C SER A 129 -4.33 -1.89 -26.43
N SER A 130 -5.03 -1.38 -25.44
CA SER A 130 -4.47 -1.18 -24.09
C SER A 130 -4.05 -2.50 -23.39
N ASP A 131 -4.53 -3.64 -23.89
CA ASP A 131 -4.29 -4.99 -23.38
C ASP A 131 -3.24 -5.75 -24.20
N SER A 132 -2.67 -5.14 -25.25
CA SER A 132 -1.64 -5.79 -26.05
C SER A 132 -0.40 -6.10 -25.22
N PRO A 133 0.21 -7.31 -25.40
CA PRO A 133 1.52 -7.62 -24.80
C PRO A 133 2.61 -6.59 -25.11
N THR A 134 2.51 -5.85 -26.22
CA THR A 134 3.44 -4.79 -26.60
C THR A 134 3.33 -3.55 -25.70
N GLN A 135 2.21 -3.33 -25.02
CA GLN A 135 2.02 -2.25 -24.05
C GLN A 135 2.81 -2.48 -22.74
N LYS A 136 3.41 -3.65 -22.53
CA LYS A 136 4.34 -3.91 -21.42
C LYS A 136 5.69 -3.20 -21.59
N VAL A 137 5.93 -2.53 -22.69
CA VAL A 137 7.08 -1.65 -22.91
C VAL A 137 6.70 -0.25 -22.42
N GLY A 138 7.50 0.33 -21.50
CA GLY A 138 7.19 1.59 -20.83
C GLY A 138 6.79 2.74 -21.75
N GLY A 139 5.76 3.49 -21.35
CA GLY A 139 5.25 4.68 -22.02
C GLY A 139 6.18 5.91 -21.90
N GLU A 140 5.62 7.11 -22.13
CA GLU A 140 6.31 8.38 -21.91
C GLU A 140 6.48 8.67 -20.40
N ALA A 141 7.53 9.42 -20.06
CA ALA A 141 7.79 9.83 -18.68
C ALA A 141 6.71 10.79 -18.19
N LEU A 142 6.23 10.56 -16.96
CA LEU A 142 5.23 11.38 -16.29
C LEU A 142 5.91 12.55 -15.57
N SER A 143 5.19 13.67 -15.40
CA SER A 143 5.66 14.80 -14.57
C SER A 143 5.40 14.56 -13.08
N ALA A 144 4.31 13.83 -12.74
CA ALA A 144 3.92 13.45 -11.39
C ALA A 144 2.91 12.29 -11.44
N PHE A 145 2.69 11.61 -10.31
CA PHE A 145 1.60 10.64 -10.15
C PHE A 145 0.33 11.34 -9.70
N ASN A 146 -0.80 10.96 -10.31
CA ASN A 146 -2.11 11.40 -9.84
C ASN A 146 -2.47 10.66 -8.54
N SER A 147 -3.26 11.32 -7.71
CA SER A 147 -3.85 10.70 -6.52
C SER A 147 -5.13 9.98 -6.89
N ILE A 148 -5.34 8.79 -6.34
CA ILE A 148 -6.53 7.95 -6.53
C ILE A 148 -7.12 7.64 -5.17
N GLU A 149 -8.44 7.84 -5.03
CA GLU A 149 -9.19 7.35 -3.88
C GLU A 149 -9.58 5.88 -4.08
N HIS A 150 -9.29 5.03 -3.09
CA HIS A 150 -9.67 3.62 -3.13
C HIS A 150 -11.18 3.47 -2.94
N ARG A 151 -11.86 2.75 -3.85
CA ARG A 151 -13.29 2.43 -3.73
C ARG A 151 -13.60 1.70 -2.43
N ILE A 152 -12.73 0.79 -2.05
CA ILE A 152 -12.76 0.08 -0.76
C ILE A 152 -11.42 0.35 -0.06
N PRO A 153 -11.41 0.83 1.20
CA PRO A 153 -10.17 1.12 1.91
C PRO A 153 -9.22 -0.08 1.98
N MET A 154 -7.92 0.16 1.80
CA MET A 154 -6.88 -0.85 1.96
C MET A 154 -6.50 -0.97 3.43
N LEU A 155 -6.94 -2.05 4.06
CA LEU A 155 -6.77 -2.30 5.49
C LEU A 155 -5.34 -2.74 5.83
N SER A 156 -4.92 -2.47 7.06
CA SER A 156 -3.76 -3.09 7.68
C SER A 156 -4.15 -4.43 8.31
N LEU A 157 -3.16 -5.21 8.77
CA LEU A 157 -3.40 -6.43 9.54
C LEU A 157 -2.96 -6.22 10.99
N GLY A 158 -3.71 -6.76 11.92
CA GLY A 158 -3.25 -6.96 13.29
C GLY A 158 -2.05 -7.90 13.32
N ASN A 159 -1.19 -7.81 14.34
CA ASN A 159 -0.02 -8.64 14.45
C ASN A 159 -0.13 -9.57 15.66
N VAL A 160 0.42 -10.79 15.52
CA VAL A 160 0.70 -11.73 16.61
C VAL A 160 2.15 -12.18 16.49
N PHE A 161 2.81 -12.39 17.64
CA PHE A 161 4.24 -12.70 17.70
C PHE A 161 4.54 -14.04 18.38
N ASN A 162 3.55 -14.62 19.07
CA ASN A 162 3.69 -15.87 19.80
C ASN A 162 2.39 -16.69 19.77
N GLN A 163 2.49 -17.91 20.28
CA GLN A 163 1.36 -18.86 20.31
C GLN A 163 0.20 -18.37 21.17
N ASP A 164 0.47 -17.70 22.28
CA ASP A 164 -0.57 -17.23 23.20
C ASP A 164 -1.43 -16.14 22.57
N GLU A 165 -0.79 -15.20 21.85
CA GLU A 165 -1.48 -14.17 21.09
C GLU A 165 -2.30 -14.76 19.94
N LEU A 166 -1.79 -15.81 19.29
CA LEU A 166 -2.52 -16.54 18.25
C LEU A 166 -3.74 -17.27 18.82
N ASN A 167 -3.60 -17.90 19.99
CA ASN A 167 -4.72 -18.54 20.71
C ASN A 167 -5.77 -17.50 21.13
N ASP A 168 -5.33 -16.31 21.58
CA ASP A 168 -6.23 -15.21 21.93
C ASP A 168 -6.97 -14.67 20.70
N PHE A 169 -6.32 -14.61 19.54
CA PHE A 169 -6.95 -14.26 18.27
C PHE A 169 -8.06 -15.28 17.92
N GLU A 170 -7.80 -16.59 17.99
CA GLU A 170 -8.81 -17.63 17.75
C GLU A 170 -9.96 -17.56 18.75
N ARG A 171 -9.68 -17.38 20.04
CA ARG A 171 -10.70 -17.21 21.09
C ARG A 171 -11.64 -16.05 20.77
N LYS A 172 -11.10 -14.88 20.39
CA LYS A 172 -11.88 -13.71 19.98
C LYS A 172 -12.75 -13.97 18.75
N ILE A 173 -12.27 -14.77 17.80
CA ILE A 173 -13.06 -15.21 16.64
C ILE A 173 -14.22 -16.08 17.08
N LYS A 174 -13.96 -17.13 17.89
CA LYS A 174 -14.97 -18.05 18.39
C LYS A 174 -16.06 -17.33 19.22
N GLU A 175 -15.67 -16.42 20.08
CA GLU A 175 -16.59 -15.58 20.86
C GLU A 175 -17.51 -14.73 19.96
N ARG A 176 -16.96 -14.08 18.93
CA ARG A 176 -17.75 -13.24 18.01
C ARG A 176 -18.65 -14.03 17.08
N LEU A 177 -18.25 -15.22 16.72
CA LEU A 177 -19.06 -16.14 15.91
C LEU A 177 -20.06 -16.95 16.76
N GLU A 178 -19.98 -16.81 18.10
CA GLU A 178 -20.81 -17.55 19.07
C GLU A 178 -20.74 -19.07 18.82
N THR A 179 -19.53 -19.58 18.59
CA THR A 179 -19.31 -20.99 18.25
C THR A 179 -18.22 -21.62 19.12
N SER A 180 -18.43 -22.90 19.47
CA SER A 180 -17.39 -23.76 20.04
C SER A 180 -16.67 -24.61 18.98
N GLN A 181 -17.13 -24.55 17.71
CA GLN A 181 -16.51 -25.30 16.63
C GLN A 181 -15.13 -24.73 16.30
N ASP A 182 -14.25 -25.59 15.84
CA ASP A 182 -12.95 -25.18 15.38
C ASP A 182 -13.05 -24.35 14.08
N ILE A 183 -12.15 -23.39 13.98
CA ILE A 183 -12.10 -22.48 12.84
C ILE A 183 -11.12 -23.03 11.82
N GLU A 184 -11.56 -23.11 10.57
CA GLU A 184 -10.65 -23.38 9.46
C GLU A 184 -9.98 -22.08 9.02
N TYR A 185 -8.66 -22.12 8.89
CA TYR A 185 -7.83 -21.04 8.43
C TYR A 185 -7.21 -21.32 7.06
N CYS A 186 -7.04 -20.29 6.25
CA CYS A 186 -6.12 -20.23 5.13
C CYS A 186 -4.87 -19.48 5.57
N ALA A 187 -3.72 -20.13 5.48
CA ALA A 187 -2.42 -19.58 5.83
C ALA A 187 -1.62 -19.29 4.54
N GLU A 188 -1.07 -18.10 4.44
CA GLU A 188 -0.35 -17.56 3.27
C GLU A 188 0.97 -16.93 3.72
N LEU A 189 1.91 -16.72 2.79
CA LEU A 189 3.12 -15.95 3.08
C LEU A 189 2.78 -14.46 3.25
N LYS A 190 3.38 -13.83 4.25
CA LYS A 190 3.39 -12.37 4.37
C LYS A 190 4.53 -11.80 3.53
N LEU A 191 4.22 -11.49 2.30
CA LEU A 191 5.16 -10.94 1.33
C LEU A 191 5.65 -9.57 1.78
N ASP A 192 6.95 -9.31 1.66
CA ASP A 192 7.57 -8.03 2.02
C ASP A 192 7.89 -7.21 0.77
N GLY A 193 6.89 -6.44 0.33
CA GLY A 193 6.94 -5.62 -0.87
C GLY A 193 6.17 -4.31 -0.74
N LEU A 194 5.50 -3.92 -1.81
CA LEU A 194 4.61 -2.76 -1.88
C LEU A 194 3.19 -3.23 -2.19
N ALA A 195 2.27 -3.01 -1.26
CA ALA A 195 0.86 -3.33 -1.43
C ALA A 195 0.20 -2.42 -2.49
N ILE A 196 -0.50 -3.03 -3.43
CA ILE A 196 -1.21 -2.34 -4.52
C ILE A 196 -2.63 -2.86 -4.69
N SER A 197 -3.48 -2.01 -5.27
CA SER A 197 -4.82 -2.36 -5.77
C SER A 197 -4.82 -2.28 -7.28
N LEU A 198 -5.42 -3.28 -7.94
CA LEU A 198 -5.59 -3.39 -9.38
C LEU A 198 -7.07 -3.45 -9.72
N ILE A 199 -7.53 -2.61 -10.63
CA ILE A 199 -8.91 -2.60 -11.11
C ILE A 199 -8.94 -3.12 -12.55
N TYR A 200 -9.80 -4.11 -12.78
CA TYR A 200 -10.14 -4.64 -14.09
C TYR A 200 -11.61 -4.33 -14.40
N GLU A 201 -11.86 -3.88 -15.62
CA GLU A 201 -13.20 -3.65 -16.16
C GLU A 201 -13.40 -4.59 -17.36
N ASN A 202 -14.44 -5.43 -17.31
CA ASN A 202 -14.72 -6.43 -18.34
C ASN A 202 -13.48 -7.30 -18.69
N GLY A 203 -12.71 -7.64 -17.69
CA GLY A 203 -11.50 -8.45 -17.82
C GLY A 203 -10.25 -7.73 -18.31
N LEU A 204 -10.30 -6.43 -18.58
CA LEU A 204 -9.14 -5.63 -19.01
C LEU A 204 -8.59 -4.80 -17.86
N PHE A 205 -7.26 -4.77 -17.73
CA PHE A 205 -6.58 -3.94 -16.72
C PHE A 205 -6.86 -2.45 -17.01
N LYS A 206 -7.50 -1.79 -16.07
CA LYS A 206 -7.90 -0.38 -16.16
C LYS A 206 -6.96 0.53 -15.40
N GLN A 207 -6.72 0.22 -14.12
CA GLN A 207 -6.06 1.10 -13.19
C GLN A 207 -5.33 0.33 -12.10
N GLY A 208 -4.22 0.88 -11.61
CA GLY A 208 -3.54 0.34 -10.44
C GLY A 208 -2.94 1.43 -9.57
N ALA A 209 -3.10 1.29 -8.26
CA ALA A 209 -2.70 2.29 -7.28
C ALA A 209 -1.89 1.69 -6.14
N THR A 210 -0.98 2.48 -5.56
CA THR A 210 -0.32 2.15 -4.29
C THR A 210 -1.34 2.21 -3.16
N ARG A 211 -1.08 1.50 -2.05
CA ARG A 211 -1.93 1.57 -0.85
C ARG A 211 -2.06 3.00 -0.31
N GLY A 212 -0.99 3.79 -0.39
CA GLY A 212 -0.94 5.11 0.23
C GLY A 212 -1.23 5.05 1.73
N ASP A 213 -2.18 5.86 2.18
CA ASP A 213 -2.64 5.88 3.58
C ASP A 213 -3.79 4.88 3.88
N GLY A 214 -4.18 4.11 2.89
CA GLY A 214 -5.27 3.15 2.93
C GLY A 214 -6.58 3.66 2.33
N THR A 215 -6.78 4.96 2.22
CA THR A 215 -7.93 5.60 1.54
C THR A 215 -7.54 6.21 0.21
N THR A 216 -6.32 6.75 0.11
CA THR A 216 -5.81 7.41 -1.08
C THR A 216 -4.43 6.87 -1.44
N GLY A 217 -4.21 6.48 -2.69
CA GLY A 217 -2.95 6.01 -3.24
C GLY A 217 -2.46 6.84 -4.42
N GLU A 218 -1.32 6.47 -4.99
CA GLU A 218 -0.75 7.05 -6.21
C GLU A 218 -1.11 6.17 -7.41
N ASP A 219 -1.57 6.77 -8.51
CA ASP A 219 -1.78 6.08 -9.77
C ASP A 219 -0.44 5.66 -10.39
N ILE A 220 -0.15 4.37 -10.34
CA ILE A 220 1.06 3.78 -10.90
C ILE A 220 0.75 2.85 -12.08
N SER A 221 -0.42 3.02 -12.70
CA SER A 221 -0.93 2.14 -13.77
C SER A 221 0.07 1.93 -14.90
N HIS A 222 0.80 2.99 -15.32
CA HIS A 222 1.79 2.90 -16.38
C HIS A 222 2.98 2.00 -16.00
N ASN A 223 3.42 2.08 -14.75
CA ASN A 223 4.53 1.26 -14.26
C ASN A 223 4.09 -0.19 -14.04
N LEU A 224 2.88 -0.41 -13.54
CA LEU A 224 2.35 -1.76 -13.33
C LEU A 224 2.20 -2.55 -14.63
N LYS A 225 1.87 -1.88 -15.74
CA LYS A 225 1.83 -2.51 -17.06
C LYS A 225 3.17 -3.10 -17.49
N THR A 226 4.29 -2.62 -16.94
CA THR A 226 5.63 -3.14 -17.24
C THR A 226 5.97 -4.42 -16.48
N ILE A 227 5.22 -4.77 -15.44
CA ILE A 227 5.46 -5.98 -14.64
C ILE A 227 5.04 -7.22 -15.46
N ARG A 228 6.00 -8.09 -15.68
CA ARG A 228 5.85 -9.19 -16.65
C ARG A 228 4.77 -10.21 -16.28
N ASN A 229 4.65 -10.56 -14.99
CA ASN A 229 3.66 -11.53 -14.50
C ASN A 229 2.31 -10.92 -14.11
N LEU A 230 2.09 -9.61 -14.39
CA LEU A 230 0.80 -8.97 -14.19
C LEU A 230 -0.04 -9.12 -15.48
N PRO A 231 -1.23 -9.77 -15.43
CA PRO A 231 -2.08 -9.92 -16.60
C PRO A 231 -2.71 -8.57 -16.98
N LEU A 232 -2.57 -8.13 -18.25
CA LEU A 232 -3.30 -6.96 -18.75
C LEU A 232 -4.73 -7.31 -19.19
N GLN A 233 -4.99 -8.59 -19.41
CA GLN A 233 -6.30 -9.17 -19.66
C GLN A 233 -6.45 -10.46 -18.85
N LEU A 234 -7.60 -10.63 -18.22
CA LEU A 234 -7.91 -11.84 -17.45
C LEU A 234 -8.12 -13.04 -18.38
N ASN A 235 -7.64 -14.19 -17.95
CA ASN A 235 -7.74 -15.46 -18.68
C ASN A 235 -9.13 -16.11 -18.45
N THR A 236 -10.18 -15.51 -19.00
CA THR A 236 -11.55 -16.03 -18.90
C THR A 236 -12.40 -15.56 -20.06
N LEU A 237 -13.37 -16.38 -20.48
CA LEU A 237 -14.36 -16.02 -21.51
C LEU A 237 -15.54 -15.22 -20.93
N THR A 238 -15.73 -15.29 -19.63
CA THR A 238 -16.81 -14.60 -18.91
C THR A 238 -16.21 -13.72 -17.82
N PRO A 239 -15.59 -12.59 -18.17
CA PRO A 239 -14.98 -11.72 -17.16
C PRO A 239 -16.04 -11.04 -16.30
N PRO A 240 -15.76 -10.78 -15.01
CA PRO A 240 -16.62 -9.92 -14.21
C PRO A 240 -16.65 -8.49 -14.78
N ALA A 241 -17.73 -7.78 -14.55
CA ALA A 241 -17.88 -6.38 -15.01
C ALA A 241 -16.81 -5.50 -14.33
N ILE A 242 -16.61 -5.68 -13.01
CA ILE A 242 -15.55 -5.05 -12.23
C ILE A 242 -14.88 -6.13 -11.37
N LEU A 243 -13.55 -6.11 -11.33
CA LEU A 243 -12.76 -6.90 -10.40
C LEU A 243 -11.66 -6.02 -9.80
N GLU A 244 -11.68 -5.83 -8.48
CA GLU A 244 -10.58 -5.22 -7.74
C GLU A 244 -9.74 -6.31 -7.06
N VAL A 245 -8.49 -6.48 -7.50
CA VAL A 245 -7.52 -7.43 -6.96
C VAL A 245 -6.48 -6.70 -6.14
N ARG A 246 -6.18 -7.22 -4.96
CA ARG A 246 -5.08 -6.73 -4.11
C ARG A 246 -3.94 -7.71 -4.10
N GLY A 247 -2.74 -7.18 -4.10
CA GLY A 247 -1.53 -7.96 -4.10
C GLY A 247 -0.32 -7.16 -3.68
N GLU A 248 0.82 -7.81 -3.73
CA GLU A 248 2.11 -7.24 -3.38
C GLU A 248 3.01 -7.20 -4.62
N VAL A 249 3.61 -6.04 -4.90
CA VAL A 249 4.74 -5.94 -5.84
C VAL A 249 6.02 -6.09 -5.02
N LEU A 250 6.84 -7.03 -5.43
CA LEU A 250 8.11 -7.30 -4.79
C LEU A 250 9.25 -7.40 -5.81
N MET A 251 10.48 -7.37 -5.33
CA MET A 251 11.68 -7.63 -6.11
C MET A 251 12.30 -8.93 -5.63
N PRO A 252 12.41 -9.97 -6.48
CA PRO A 252 13.10 -11.22 -6.12
C PRO A 252 14.56 -10.96 -5.71
N LYS A 253 15.08 -11.73 -4.75
CA LYS A 253 16.45 -11.60 -4.20
C LYS A 253 17.52 -11.56 -5.28
N ALA A 254 17.46 -12.47 -6.24
CA ALA A 254 18.41 -12.52 -7.35
C ALA A 254 18.41 -11.22 -8.19
N GLY A 255 17.22 -10.67 -8.46
CA GLY A 255 17.06 -9.41 -9.17
C GLY A 255 17.58 -8.21 -8.37
N PHE A 256 17.33 -8.18 -7.08
CA PHE A 256 17.84 -7.16 -6.17
C PHE A 256 19.37 -7.15 -6.11
N HIS A 257 20.00 -8.31 -5.95
CA HIS A 257 21.47 -8.40 -5.93
C HIS A 257 22.10 -7.94 -7.25
N LYS A 258 21.50 -8.33 -8.39
CA LYS A 258 21.94 -7.86 -9.72
C LYS A 258 21.82 -6.35 -9.84
N LEU A 259 20.67 -5.79 -9.47
CA LEU A 259 20.41 -4.36 -9.52
C LEU A 259 21.42 -3.55 -8.72
N ASN A 260 21.70 -3.97 -7.48
CA ASN A 260 22.65 -3.29 -6.61
C ASN A 260 24.10 -3.44 -7.11
N ALA A 261 24.48 -4.57 -7.66
CA ALA A 261 25.80 -4.75 -8.27
C ALA A 261 26.00 -3.81 -9.47
N GLU A 262 24.98 -3.65 -10.34
CA GLU A 262 25.02 -2.70 -11.46
C GLU A 262 25.09 -1.24 -10.98
N ALA A 263 24.30 -0.87 -9.93
CA ALA A 263 24.34 0.47 -9.35
C ALA A 263 25.72 0.78 -8.76
N GLN A 264 26.32 -0.17 -8.03
CA GLN A 264 27.65 -0.01 -7.45
C GLN A 264 28.74 0.19 -8.52
N GLN A 265 28.67 -0.57 -9.64
CA GLN A 265 29.59 -0.39 -10.77
C GLN A 265 29.48 0.99 -11.41
N LYS A 266 28.29 1.59 -11.41
CA LYS A 266 28.03 2.92 -11.96
C LYS A 266 28.28 4.06 -10.96
N GLY A 267 28.61 3.76 -9.70
CA GLY A 267 28.73 4.74 -8.62
C GLY A 267 27.39 5.32 -8.17
N GLU A 268 26.28 4.65 -8.47
CA GLU A 268 24.93 5.05 -8.10
C GLU A 268 24.58 4.54 -6.68
N LYS A 269 23.58 5.17 -6.07
CA LYS A 269 23.10 4.75 -4.75
C LYS A 269 22.44 3.38 -4.82
N VAL A 270 22.91 2.44 -3.99
CA VAL A 270 22.32 1.10 -3.83
C VAL A 270 21.07 1.14 -2.96
N PHE A 271 20.14 0.22 -3.20
CA PHE A 271 18.97 0.03 -2.35
C PHE A 271 19.33 -0.77 -1.10
N ALA A 272 18.71 -0.42 0.03
CA ALA A 272 18.98 -1.07 1.31
C ALA A 272 18.42 -2.50 1.39
N ASN A 273 17.24 -2.76 0.82
CA ASN A 273 16.58 -4.06 0.81
C ASN A 273 15.65 -4.22 -0.41
N PRO A 274 15.18 -5.45 -0.71
CA PRO A 274 14.29 -5.73 -1.83
C PRO A 274 12.97 -4.95 -1.79
N ARG A 275 12.39 -4.73 -0.61
CA ARG A 275 11.16 -3.92 -0.43
C ARG A 275 11.36 -2.49 -0.90
N ASN A 276 12.43 -1.82 -0.44
CA ASN A 276 12.76 -0.46 -0.86
C ASN A 276 13.08 -0.38 -2.35
N ALA A 277 13.74 -1.40 -2.89
CA ALA A 277 14.03 -1.50 -4.32
C ALA A 277 12.74 -1.66 -5.15
N ALA A 278 11.79 -2.49 -4.70
CA ALA A 278 10.49 -2.65 -5.34
C ALA A 278 9.69 -1.33 -5.30
N ALA A 279 9.52 -0.74 -4.11
CA ALA A 279 8.78 0.51 -3.93
C ALA A 279 9.39 1.67 -4.73
N GLY A 280 10.72 1.84 -4.70
CA GLY A 280 11.42 2.86 -5.48
C GLY A 280 11.34 2.63 -7.00
N SER A 281 11.29 1.37 -7.45
CA SER A 281 11.20 1.03 -8.87
C SER A 281 9.79 1.24 -9.43
N VAL A 282 8.74 0.86 -8.70
CA VAL A 282 7.35 1.06 -9.12
C VAL A 282 6.96 2.54 -9.13
N ARG A 283 7.62 3.37 -8.33
CA ARG A 283 7.34 4.81 -8.23
C ARG A 283 8.28 5.67 -9.08
N GLN A 284 8.84 5.12 -10.16
CA GLN A 284 9.59 5.89 -11.15
C GLN A 284 8.64 6.69 -12.05
N LEU A 285 8.95 7.95 -12.31
CA LEU A 285 8.15 8.78 -13.22
C LEU A 285 8.27 8.32 -14.68
N ASP A 286 9.42 7.74 -15.05
CA ASP A 286 9.62 7.11 -16.35
C ASP A 286 9.34 5.61 -16.28
N PRO A 287 8.26 5.11 -16.90
CA PRO A 287 7.94 3.68 -16.92
C PRO A 287 9.01 2.81 -17.57
N LYS A 288 9.87 3.38 -18.43
CA LYS A 288 10.99 2.64 -19.04
C LYS A 288 12.01 2.19 -18.00
N ILE A 289 12.19 2.99 -16.93
CA ILE A 289 13.03 2.60 -15.80
C ILE A 289 12.40 1.44 -15.04
N ALA A 290 11.08 1.52 -14.78
CA ALA A 290 10.34 0.42 -14.13
C ALA A 290 10.39 -0.88 -14.95
N ALA A 291 10.29 -0.79 -16.29
CA ALA A 291 10.36 -1.93 -17.21
C ALA A 291 11.70 -2.69 -17.15
N GLN A 292 12.80 -2.01 -16.79
CA GLN A 292 14.13 -2.62 -16.64
C GLN A 292 14.33 -3.28 -15.26
N ARG A 293 13.39 -3.09 -14.33
CA ARG A 293 13.48 -3.62 -12.96
C ARG A 293 12.84 -5.01 -12.90
N PRO A 294 13.47 -5.98 -12.21
CA PRO A 294 12.94 -7.33 -12.06
C PRO A 294 11.83 -7.38 -11.02
N LEU A 295 10.71 -6.72 -11.30
CA LEU A 295 9.54 -6.68 -10.43
C LEU A 295 8.62 -7.87 -10.69
N ALA A 296 7.97 -8.37 -9.63
CA ALA A 296 6.95 -9.40 -9.71
C ALA A 296 5.74 -9.00 -8.84
N PHE A 297 4.54 -9.34 -9.32
CA PHE A 297 3.28 -9.13 -8.61
C PHE A 297 2.73 -10.46 -8.11
N TYR A 298 2.23 -10.49 -6.88
CA TYR A 298 1.56 -11.64 -6.25
C TYR A 298 0.21 -11.20 -5.69
N ALA A 299 -0.87 -11.83 -6.18
CA ALA A 299 -2.23 -11.56 -5.70
C ALA A 299 -2.51 -12.30 -4.39
N TYR A 300 -3.21 -11.63 -3.44
CA TYR A 300 -3.59 -12.23 -2.15
C TYR A 300 -5.05 -11.98 -1.72
N ALA A 301 -5.79 -11.14 -2.43
CA ALA A 301 -7.20 -10.89 -2.10
C ALA A 301 -7.98 -10.28 -3.26
N VAL A 302 -9.30 -10.48 -3.24
CA VAL A 302 -10.28 -9.71 -4.00
C VAL A 302 -10.94 -8.70 -3.06
N ALA A 303 -10.96 -7.43 -3.45
CA ALA A 303 -11.62 -6.38 -2.69
C ALA A 303 -13.05 -6.13 -3.17
N GLN A 304 -13.27 -6.12 -4.49
CA GLN A 304 -14.57 -5.93 -5.12
C GLN A 304 -14.72 -6.86 -6.32
N ILE A 305 -15.91 -7.37 -6.52
CA ILE A 305 -16.33 -8.07 -7.73
C ILE A 305 -17.77 -7.69 -8.05
N ASP A 306 -18.04 -7.38 -9.32
CA ASP A 306 -19.38 -7.10 -9.84
C ASP A 306 -19.68 -8.01 -11.04
N GLY A 307 -20.89 -8.55 -11.07
CA GLY A 307 -21.38 -9.41 -12.16
C GLY A 307 -21.07 -10.90 -12.01
N GLN A 308 -20.38 -11.30 -10.95
CA GLN A 308 -20.12 -12.72 -10.60
C GLN A 308 -20.09 -12.89 -9.08
N GLU A 309 -20.29 -14.14 -8.62
CA GLU A 309 -20.09 -14.50 -7.22
C GLU A 309 -18.66 -15.00 -6.99
N LEU A 310 -18.10 -14.65 -5.83
CA LEU A 310 -16.82 -15.22 -5.39
C LEU A 310 -17.00 -16.66 -4.95
N PRO A 311 -15.96 -17.50 -5.05
CA PRO A 311 -15.87 -18.77 -4.35
C PRO A 311 -16.12 -18.60 -2.85
N LYS A 312 -16.49 -19.68 -2.17
CA LYS A 312 -16.94 -19.63 -0.77
C LYS A 312 -15.81 -19.48 0.25
N THR A 313 -14.60 -19.85 -0.12
CA THR A 313 -13.45 -19.87 0.78
C THR A 313 -12.29 -19.00 0.25
N GLN A 314 -11.47 -18.50 1.16
CA GLN A 314 -10.25 -17.72 0.83
C GLN A 314 -9.31 -18.52 -0.07
N TYR A 315 -9.12 -19.81 0.22
CA TYR A 315 -8.28 -20.70 -0.59
C TYR A 315 -8.80 -20.81 -2.02
N GLU A 316 -10.09 -21.05 -2.19
CA GLU A 316 -10.72 -21.14 -3.53
C GLU A 316 -10.63 -19.80 -4.27
N VAL A 317 -10.76 -18.66 -3.59
CA VAL A 317 -10.57 -17.33 -4.20
C VAL A 317 -9.15 -17.19 -4.76
N LEU A 318 -8.13 -17.63 -4.02
CA LEU A 318 -6.75 -17.58 -4.51
C LEU A 318 -6.54 -18.50 -5.71
N GLN A 319 -7.09 -19.73 -5.69
CA GLN A 319 -7.02 -20.62 -6.85
C GLN A 319 -7.77 -20.06 -8.06
N TRP A 320 -8.90 -19.40 -7.83
CA TRP A 320 -9.65 -18.71 -8.88
C TRP A 320 -8.83 -17.54 -9.47
N LEU A 321 -8.17 -16.73 -8.65
CA LEU A 321 -7.26 -15.68 -9.13
C LEU A 321 -6.11 -16.27 -9.99
N LYS A 322 -5.55 -17.42 -9.58
CA LYS A 322 -4.55 -18.13 -10.37
C LYS A 322 -5.11 -18.54 -11.75
N SER A 323 -6.33 -19.03 -11.80
CA SER A 323 -6.99 -19.41 -13.08
C SER A 323 -7.24 -18.20 -13.99
N LEU A 324 -7.43 -16.99 -13.42
CA LEU A 324 -7.55 -15.75 -14.17
C LEU A 324 -6.20 -15.20 -14.70
N GLY A 325 -5.07 -15.85 -14.38
CA GLY A 325 -3.73 -15.48 -14.85
C GLY A 325 -2.89 -14.70 -13.84
N PHE A 326 -3.34 -14.55 -12.60
CA PHE A 326 -2.52 -13.95 -11.55
C PHE A 326 -1.53 -14.97 -10.98
N THR A 327 -0.34 -14.48 -10.63
CA THR A 327 0.58 -15.23 -9.76
C THR A 327 0.10 -15.10 -8.32
N ILE A 328 0.01 -16.23 -7.62
CA ILE A 328 -0.23 -16.31 -6.17
C ILE A 328 0.99 -16.95 -5.51
N SER A 329 1.08 -16.88 -4.17
CA SER A 329 2.10 -17.64 -3.43
C SER A 329 1.93 -19.15 -3.64
N ASP A 330 3.02 -19.89 -3.76
CA ASP A 330 2.96 -21.36 -3.81
C ASP A 330 2.77 -21.97 -2.42
N GLU A 331 3.18 -21.27 -1.36
CA GLU A 331 3.05 -21.71 0.03
C GLU A 331 1.72 -21.23 0.62
N ILE A 332 0.61 -21.84 0.16
CA ILE A 332 -0.74 -21.62 0.70
C ILE A 332 -1.26 -22.94 1.22
N GLN A 333 -1.73 -22.97 2.47
CA GLN A 333 -2.31 -24.17 3.08
C GLN A 333 -3.58 -23.82 3.86
N THR A 334 -4.50 -24.78 3.95
CA THR A 334 -5.68 -24.70 4.82
C THR A 334 -5.56 -25.71 5.94
N GLY A 335 -6.14 -25.39 7.08
CA GLY A 335 -6.20 -26.29 8.22
C GLY A 335 -6.98 -25.72 9.39
N ILE A 336 -7.13 -26.53 10.42
CA ILE A 336 -8.05 -26.28 11.52
C ILE A 336 -7.30 -25.83 12.77
N GLY A 337 -7.76 -24.71 13.34
CA GLY A 337 -7.35 -24.19 14.65
C GLY A 337 -5.98 -23.50 14.67
N ALA A 338 -5.70 -22.84 15.78
CA ALA A 338 -4.44 -22.08 16.00
C ALA A 338 -3.18 -22.97 15.91
N ASN A 339 -3.29 -24.27 16.27
CA ASN A 339 -2.17 -25.19 16.16
C ASN A 339 -1.70 -25.42 14.73
N PHE A 340 -2.64 -25.52 13.77
CA PHE A 340 -2.29 -25.56 12.34
C PHE A 340 -1.51 -24.30 11.92
N ALA A 341 -2.04 -23.13 12.29
CA ALA A 341 -1.39 -21.86 11.95
C ALA A 341 0.03 -21.77 12.52
N ALA A 342 0.25 -22.25 13.75
CA ALA A 342 1.57 -22.31 14.37
C ALA A 342 2.52 -23.29 13.67
N GLN A 343 2.03 -24.45 13.24
CA GLN A 343 2.83 -25.44 12.49
C GLN A 343 3.22 -24.87 11.11
N PHE A 344 2.30 -24.22 10.42
CA PHE A 344 2.58 -23.54 9.16
C PHE A 344 3.64 -22.47 9.35
N PHE A 345 3.50 -21.61 10.38
CA PHE A 345 4.49 -20.59 10.72
C PHE A 345 5.88 -21.18 10.94
N ALA A 346 6.00 -22.23 11.77
CA ALA A 346 7.27 -22.89 12.06
C ALA A 346 7.91 -23.50 10.81
N LYS A 347 7.12 -24.14 9.93
CA LYS A 347 7.57 -24.63 8.62
C LYS A 347 8.16 -23.51 7.78
N ILE A 348 7.42 -22.42 7.62
CA ILE A 348 7.84 -21.29 6.77
C ILE A 348 9.06 -20.58 7.36
N GLN A 349 9.16 -20.46 8.69
CA GLN A 349 10.32 -19.88 9.35
C GLN A 349 11.61 -20.65 9.01
N GLN A 350 11.56 -21.98 8.94
CA GLN A 350 12.69 -22.82 8.55
C GLN A 350 13.07 -22.65 7.07
N GLN A 351 12.08 -22.41 6.21
CA GLN A 351 12.25 -22.27 4.77
C GLN A 351 12.53 -20.83 4.30
N ARG A 352 12.42 -19.83 5.19
CA ARG A 352 12.51 -18.39 4.88
C ARG A 352 13.73 -18.02 4.05
N SER A 353 14.90 -18.56 4.38
CA SER A 353 16.17 -18.26 3.68
C SER A 353 16.20 -18.79 2.24
N GLN A 354 15.45 -19.87 1.95
CA GLN A 354 15.41 -20.54 0.65
C GLN A 354 14.42 -19.90 -0.32
N LEU A 355 13.48 -19.08 0.20
CA LEU A 355 12.50 -18.41 -0.64
C LEU A 355 13.17 -17.38 -1.58
N PRO A 356 12.70 -17.26 -2.83
CA PRO A 356 13.29 -16.36 -3.81
C PRO A 356 13.00 -14.87 -3.52
N TYR A 357 12.18 -14.57 -2.54
CA TYR A 357 11.80 -13.22 -2.08
C TYR A 357 11.78 -13.14 -0.57
N ASP A 358 11.72 -11.91 -0.03
CA ASP A 358 11.65 -11.69 1.41
C ASP A 358 10.21 -11.75 1.91
N ILE A 359 10.07 -12.25 3.14
CA ILE A 359 8.82 -12.34 3.90
C ILE A 359 9.07 -11.90 5.34
N ASP A 360 8.10 -11.26 5.98
CA ASP A 360 8.17 -10.80 7.37
C ASP A 360 7.30 -11.63 8.34
N GLY A 361 6.70 -12.72 7.84
CA GLY A 361 5.85 -13.62 8.59
C GLY A 361 4.94 -14.43 7.69
N VAL A 362 3.81 -14.85 8.25
CA VAL A 362 2.69 -15.47 7.54
C VAL A 362 1.39 -14.71 7.83
N VAL A 363 0.41 -14.80 6.95
CA VAL A 363 -0.93 -14.24 7.17
C VAL A 363 -1.91 -15.38 7.40
N ILE A 364 -2.63 -15.31 8.51
CA ILE A 364 -3.63 -16.28 8.89
C ILE A 364 -5.00 -15.64 8.71
N LYS A 365 -5.84 -16.22 7.85
CA LYS A 365 -7.17 -15.73 7.51
C LYS A 365 -8.21 -16.81 7.80
N VAL A 366 -9.36 -16.45 8.34
CA VAL A 366 -10.51 -17.36 8.41
C VAL A 366 -10.86 -17.79 6.99
N ASN A 367 -10.91 -19.09 6.71
CA ASN A 367 -11.03 -19.59 5.34
C ASN A 367 -12.42 -19.32 4.72
N GLU A 368 -13.49 -19.44 5.48
CA GLU A 368 -14.86 -19.25 5.01
C GLU A 368 -15.24 -17.76 4.90
N LEU A 369 -15.55 -17.27 3.69
CA LEU A 369 -15.86 -15.85 3.43
C LEU A 369 -17.11 -15.36 4.18
N ALA A 370 -18.12 -16.22 4.36
CA ALA A 370 -19.30 -15.86 5.14
C ALA A 370 -18.96 -15.56 6.61
N LYS A 371 -18.01 -16.28 7.21
CA LYS A 371 -17.50 -15.99 8.55
C LYS A 371 -16.67 -14.71 8.59
N GLN A 372 -15.86 -14.43 7.55
CA GLN A 372 -15.14 -13.17 7.43
C GLN A 372 -16.10 -11.97 7.42
N GLN A 373 -17.19 -12.04 6.66
CA GLN A 373 -18.22 -11.00 6.60
C GLN A 373 -18.91 -10.79 7.97
N ARG A 374 -19.24 -11.88 8.69
CA ARG A 374 -19.82 -11.79 10.05
C ARG A 374 -18.87 -11.15 11.06
N LEU A 375 -17.60 -11.47 11.01
CA LEU A 375 -16.57 -10.92 11.90
C LEU A 375 -16.32 -9.42 11.61
N GLY A 376 -16.39 -9.02 10.36
CA GLY A 376 -16.24 -7.63 9.94
C GLY A 376 -14.84 -7.06 10.21
N ILE A 377 -14.79 -5.74 10.28
CA ILE A 377 -13.56 -4.95 10.46
C ILE A 377 -13.64 -4.06 11.70
N VAL A 378 -12.50 -3.65 12.23
CA VAL A 378 -12.37 -2.65 13.30
C VAL A 378 -11.42 -1.56 12.83
N SER A 379 -11.91 -0.32 12.78
CA SER A 379 -11.07 0.81 12.37
C SER A 379 -10.36 0.54 11.03
N ARG A 380 -9.11 0.07 11.09
CA ARG A 380 -8.27 -0.19 9.90
C ARG A 380 -7.84 -1.66 9.75
N GLU A 381 -8.40 -2.57 10.54
CA GLU A 381 -7.98 -3.98 10.57
C GLU A 381 -9.17 -4.94 10.45
N PRO A 382 -9.04 -6.03 9.67
CA PRO A 382 -10.03 -7.09 9.64
C PRO A 382 -9.94 -7.94 10.92
N ARG A 383 -11.08 -8.31 11.51
CA ARG A 383 -11.12 -9.19 12.69
C ARG A 383 -10.88 -10.66 12.34
N TRP A 384 -10.95 -11.01 11.07
CA TRP A 384 -10.84 -12.36 10.55
C TRP A 384 -9.45 -12.70 10.00
N ALA A 385 -8.50 -11.78 10.06
CA ALA A 385 -7.14 -12.00 9.61
C ALA A 385 -6.12 -11.37 10.57
N THR A 386 -4.98 -12.03 10.70
CA THR A 386 -3.84 -11.53 11.46
C THR A 386 -2.52 -11.87 10.76
N ALA A 387 -1.50 -11.08 10.98
CA ALA A 387 -0.13 -11.35 10.56
C ALA A 387 0.63 -11.99 11.72
N TYR A 388 1.06 -13.23 11.54
CA TYR A 388 1.95 -13.91 12.49
C TYR A 388 3.39 -13.64 12.04
N LYS A 389 4.05 -12.73 12.74
CA LYS A 389 5.35 -12.20 12.35
C LYS A 389 6.49 -13.00 12.95
N PHE A 390 7.57 -13.13 12.16
CA PHE A 390 8.81 -13.72 12.67
C PHE A 390 9.37 -12.87 13.80
N PRO A 391 10.10 -13.50 14.75
CA PRO A 391 10.88 -12.77 15.73
C PRO A 391 11.78 -11.75 15.01
N ALA A 392 11.86 -10.56 15.57
CA ALA A 392 12.76 -9.54 15.04
C ALA A 392 14.21 -10.04 15.10
N GLU A 393 14.98 -9.76 14.06
CA GLU A 393 16.41 -9.97 14.11
C GLU A 393 17.03 -9.08 15.18
N LEU A 394 17.89 -9.65 16.03
CA LEU A 394 18.56 -8.98 17.11
C LEU A 394 20.03 -8.74 16.72
N ALA A 395 20.56 -7.59 17.09
CA ALA A 395 21.98 -7.31 16.97
C ALA A 395 22.48 -6.54 18.20
N SER A 396 23.74 -6.68 18.52
CA SER A 396 24.38 -5.93 19.60
C SER A 396 25.17 -4.76 19.04
N THR A 397 25.08 -3.61 19.72
CA THR A 397 25.84 -2.42 19.36
C THR A 397 26.14 -1.58 20.60
N MET A 398 27.05 -0.62 20.49
CA MET A 398 27.41 0.31 21.57
C MET A 398 26.60 1.60 21.45
N LEU A 399 26.09 2.08 22.59
CA LEU A 399 25.46 3.40 22.71
C LEU A 399 26.54 4.47 22.84
N GLU A 400 26.77 5.25 21.79
CA GLU A 400 27.84 6.23 21.72
C GLU A 400 27.45 7.61 22.25
N ALA A 401 26.20 8.01 22.03
CA ALA A 401 25.66 9.31 22.49
C ALA A 401 24.12 9.29 22.51
N VAL A 402 23.52 10.30 23.13
CA VAL A 402 22.07 10.53 23.07
C VAL A 402 21.82 12.01 22.75
N ASP A 403 21.14 12.24 21.61
CA ASP A 403 20.68 13.56 21.21
C ASP A 403 19.23 13.76 21.62
N PHE A 404 18.84 15.02 21.85
CA PHE A 404 17.43 15.38 22.13
C PHE A 404 16.85 16.15 20.92
N GLN A 405 15.96 15.50 20.17
CA GLN A 405 15.25 16.11 19.05
C GLN A 405 14.00 16.84 19.54
N VAL A 406 13.74 18.03 18.99
CA VAL A 406 12.58 18.85 19.32
C VAL A 406 11.50 18.64 18.25
N GLY A 407 10.35 18.14 18.68
CA GLY A 407 9.16 17.95 17.84
C GLY A 407 8.36 19.25 17.63
N ARG A 408 7.37 19.22 16.74
CA ARG A 408 6.53 20.39 16.40
C ARG A 408 5.77 21.02 17.61
N THR A 409 5.49 20.23 18.63
CA THR A 409 4.81 20.67 19.87
C THR A 409 5.81 20.95 21.00
N GLY A 410 7.08 21.12 20.68
CA GLY A 410 8.16 21.31 21.62
C GLY A 410 8.63 20.05 22.34
N ALA A 411 7.97 18.91 22.20
CA ALA A 411 8.34 17.68 22.88
C ALA A 411 9.77 17.24 22.54
N LEU A 412 10.58 17.00 23.58
CA LEU A 412 11.93 16.47 23.44
C LEU A 412 11.88 14.96 23.36
N THR A 413 12.42 14.43 22.28
CA THR A 413 12.54 12.98 22.06
C THR A 413 14.01 12.59 22.10
N PRO A 414 14.45 11.77 23.07
CA PRO A 414 15.82 11.27 23.07
C PRO A 414 16.03 10.25 21.94
N VAL A 415 17.15 10.40 21.24
CA VAL A 415 17.56 9.55 20.12
C VAL A 415 18.97 9.02 20.41
N ALA A 416 19.11 7.72 20.56
CA ALA A 416 20.38 7.05 20.69
C ALA A 416 21.20 7.15 19.40
N ARG A 417 22.45 7.57 19.51
CA ARG A 417 23.50 7.38 18.52
C ARG A 417 24.25 6.12 18.84
N VAL A 418 24.24 5.17 17.94
CA VAL A 418 24.86 3.87 18.17
C VAL A 418 25.95 3.61 17.14
N LYS A 419 26.95 2.81 17.51
CA LYS A 419 27.93 2.32 16.54
C LYS A 419 27.16 1.61 15.43
N PRO A 420 27.37 1.97 14.14
CA PRO A 420 26.60 1.43 13.03
C PRO A 420 26.55 -0.09 13.05
N VAL A 421 25.37 -0.67 13.05
CA VAL A 421 25.13 -2.11 13.10
C VAL A 421 24.14 -2.53 12.04
N PHE A 422 24.41 -3.65 11.38
CA PHE A 422 23.52 -4.21 10.36
C PHE A 422 22.53 -5.17 11.01
N VAL A 423 21.22 -4.90 10.84
CA VAL A 423 20.14 -5.75 11.35
C VAL A 423 18.87 -5.57 10.50
N GLY A 424 18.20 -6.67 10.18
CA GLY A 424 16.97 -6.65 9.38
C GLY A 424 17.16 -5.99 8.01
N GLY A 425 18.30 -6.24 7.34
CA GLY A 425 18.56 -5.73 6.00
C GLY A 425 18.95 -4.26 5.89
N VAL A 426 19.19 -3.54 7.01
CA VAL A 426 19.64 -2.14 7.01
C VAL A 426 20.69 -1.88 8.06
N THR A 427 21.52 -0.84 7.83
CA THR A 427 22.46 -0.34 8.84
C THR A 427 21.76 0.69 9.72
N ILE A 428 21.74 0.44 11.03
CA ILE A 428 21.17 1.30 12.05
C ILE A 428 22.30 2.07 12.73
N SER A 429 22.15 3.40 12.81
CA SER A 429 23.02 4.30 13.58
C SER A 429 22.23 5.23 14.52
N ASN A 430 20.92 5.27 14.38
CA ASN A 430 20.04 6.14 15.18
C ASN A 430 18.80 5.36 15.62
N ILE A 431 18.43 5.45 16.90
CA ILE A 431 17.30 4.73 17.48
C ILE A 431 16.52 5.67 18.41
N THR A 432 15.22 5.79 18.20
CA THR A 432 14.39 6.56 19.15
C THR A 432 14.31 5.84 20.49
N LEU A 433 14.50 6.63 21.58
CA LEU A 433 14.33 6.16 22.95
C LEU A 433 13.00 6.62 23.55
N HIS A 434 12.12 7.16 22.73
CA HIS A 434 10.76 7.62 23.05
C HIS A 434 10.71 8.74 24.11
N ASN A 435 11.12 8.48 25.35
CA ASN A 435 11.12 9.43 26.47
C ASN A 435 12.14 9.02 27.57
N MET A 436 12.25 9.83 28.60
CA MET A 436 13.16 9.55 29.74
C MET A 436 12.74 8.36 30.56
N ASP A 437 11.45 8.01 30.61
CA ASP A 437 10.98 6.85 31.36
C ASP A 437 11.41 5.54 30.71
N GLU A 438 11.47 5.48 29.39
CA GLU A 438 11.99 4.32 28.67
C GLU A 438 13.51 4.15 28.90
N ILE A 439 14.27 5.25 28.95
CA ILE A 439 15.70 5.25 29.31
C ILE A 439 15.89 4.68 30.72
N LYS A 440 15.07 5.16 31.70
CA LYS A 440 15.10 4.66 33.08
C LYS A 440 14.68 3.19 33.16
N ARG A 441 13.61 2.81 32.46
CA ARG A 441 13.10 1.42 32.42
C ARG A 441 14.15 0.44 31.91
N LEU A 442 14.92 0.81 30.90
CA LEU A 442 15.99 0.02 30.32
C LEU A 442 17.32 0.15 31.09
N ASP A 443 17.43 1.10 32.03
CA ASP A 443 18.66 1.48 32.72
C ASP A 443 19.82 1.76 31.74
N LEU A 444 19.51 2.59 30.71
CA LEU A 444 20.46 2.95 29.66
C LEU A 444 21.44 4.03 30.12
N ALA A 445 22.71 3.88 29.76
CA ALA A 445 23.73 4.91 29.87
C ALA A 445 24.65 4.89 28.66
N ILE A 446 25.25 6.03 28.34
CA ILE A 446 26.23 6.13 27.26
C ILE A 446 27.44 5.26 27.59
N GLY A 447 27.94 4.52 26.61
CA GLY A 447 29.00 3.53 26.71
C GLY A 447 28.46 2.09 26.82
N ASP A 448 27.21 1.87 27.17
CA ASP A 448 26.64 0.53 27.31
C ASP A 448 26.58 -0.23 25.97
N THR A 449 26.77 -1.54 26.03
CA THR A 449 26.45 -2.44 24.92
C THR A 449 24.98 -2.83 25.02
N ILE A 450 24.22 -2.49 23.99
CA ILE A 450 22.77 -2.66 23.93
C ILE A 450 22.37 -3.65 22.84
N GLU A 451 21.27 -4.32 23.06
CA GLU A 451 20.61 -5.13 22.05
C GLU A 451 19.57 -4.30 21.31
N VAL A 452 19.59 -4.40 20.00
CA VAL A 452 18.69 -3.65 19.12
C VAL A 452 17.97 -4.57 18.16
N CYS A 453 16.74 -4.23 17.83
CA CYS A 453 15.96 -4.92 16.80
C CYS A 453 15.23 -3.91 15.88
N ARG A 454 14.70 -4.41 14.77
CA ARG A 454 13.74 -3.66 13.95
C ARG A 454 12.34 -4.16 14.26
N ALA A 455 11.57 -3.38 15.02
CA ALA A 455 10.18 -3.70 15.31
C ALA A 455 9.34 -3.67 14.01
N GLY A 456 8.72 -4.80 13.66
CA GLY A 456 7.91 -4.93 12.43
C GLY A 456 8.70 -4.68 11.15
N ASP A 457 10.00 -4.97 11.15
CA ASP A 457 10.95 -4.72 10.07
C ASP A 457 11.04 -3.27 9.57
N VAL A 458 10.59 -2.28 10.37
CA VAL A 458 10.54 -0.88 9.99
C VAL A 458 11.29 0.04 10.95
N ILE A 459 10.96 0.02 12.25
CA ILE A 459 11.46 1.00 13.22
C ILE A 459 12.49 0.36 14.16
N PRO A 460 13.73 0.91 14.23
CA PRO A 460 14.73 0.44 15.19
C PRO A 460 14.29 0.70 16.64
N LYS A 461 14.50 -0.29 17.50
CA LYS A 461 14.19 -0.22 18.94
C LYS A 461 15.32 -0.86 19.74
N VAL A 462 15.62 -0.27 20.92
CA VAL A 462 16.46 -0.92 21.95
C VAL A 462 15.60 -1.89 22.75
N THR A 463 16.03 -3.14 22.89
CA THR A 463 15.32 -4.18 23.64
C THR A 463 15.80 -4.29 25.07
N GLN A 464 17.12 -4.28 25.27
CA GLN A 464 17.75 -4.37 26.58
C GLN A 464 19.22 -3.92 26.56
N VAL A 465 19.79 -3.72 27.75
CA VAL A 465 21.23 -3.57 27.98
C VAL A 465 21.84 -4.94 28.16
N LEU A 466 22.78 -5.31 27.29
CA LEU A 466 23.51 -6.58 27.36
C LEU A 466 24.71 -6.50 28.32
N HIS A 467 25.44 -5.38 28.26
CA HIS A 467 26.62 -5.15 29.08
C HIS A 467 26.68 -3.67 29.48
N LYS A 468 26.81 -3.43 30.79
CA LYS A 468 27.01 -2.10 31.35
C LYS A 468 28.50 -1.76 31.30
N ALA A 469 28.84 -0.62 30.69
CA ALA A 469 30.23 -0.19 30.62
C ALA A 469 30.82 0.14 32.01
N ASP A 470 32.12 -0.04 32.18
CA ASP A 470 32.80 0.35 33.41
C ASP A 470 32.73 1.86 33.66
N GLN A 471 32.80 2.65 32.56
CA GLN A 471 32.58 4.09 32.59
C GLN A 471 31.26 4.42 31.87
N ARG A 472 30.21 4.61 32.66
CA ARG A 472 28.87 4.94 32.18
C ARG A 472 28.58 6.42 32.39
N GLU A 473 28.18 7.11 31.31
CA GLU A 473 27.66 8.48 31.43
C GLU A 473 26.15 8.44 31.51
N VAL A 474 25.58 9.01 32.57
CA VAL A 474 24.13 9.06 32.79
C VAL A 474 23.49 10.02 31.80
N ILE A 475 22.42 9.54 31.13
CA ILE A 475 21.64 10.35 30.21
C ILE A 475 20.74 11.31 31.02
N VAL A 476 21.03 12.60 30.93
CA VAL A 476 20.31 13.64 31.67
C VAL A 476 19.47 14.50 30.71
N LEU A 477 18.23 14.78 31.11
CA LEU A 477 17.39 15.71 30.36
C LEU A 477 18.01 17.12 30.42
N PRO A 478 18.23 17.78 29.30
CA PRO A 478 18.78 19.15 29.29
C PRO A 478 17.79 20.13 29.94
N HIS A 479 18.31 21.14 30.63
CA HIS A 479 17.49 22.20 31.24
C HIS A 479 17.07 23.27 30.21
N GLN A 480 17.81 23.40 29.14
CA GLN A 480 17.56 24.33 28.05
C GLN A 480 17.45 23.59 26.72
N CYS A 481 16.62 24.12 25.83
CA CYS A 481 16.45 23.58 24.49
C CYS A 481 17.78 23.57 23.72
N PRO A 482 18.21 22.45 23.13
CA PRO A 482 19.47 22.39 22.39
C PRO A 482 19.47 23.29 21.13
N ILE A 483 18.30 23.74 20.68
CA ILE A 483 18.15 24.55 19.46
C ILE A 483 18.05 26.05 19.79
N CYS A 484 17.09 26.45 20.63
CA CYS A 484 16.76 27.86 20.87
C CYS A 484 17.13 28.35 22.27
N GLN A 485 17.71 27.52 23.13
CA GLN A 485 18.12 27.83 24.50
C GLN A 485 16.96 28.21 25.45
N SER A 486 15.71 28.17 24.99
CA SER A 486 14.56 28.38 25.86
C SER A 486 14.46 27.30 26.93
N ALA A 487 13.83 27.60 28.06
CA ALA A 487 13.64 26.66 29.16
C ALA A 487 12.88 25.39 28.69
N ILE A 488 13.27 24.25 29.24
CA ILE A 488 12.52 23.01 29.08
C ILE A 488 11.60 22.86 30.29
N VAL A 489 10.29 22.71 30.01
CA VAL A 489 9.25 22.49 31.01
C VAL A 489 8.73 21.07 30.91
N GLN A 490 8.43 20.45 32.04
CA GLN A 490 7.78 19.16 32.10
C GLN A 490 6.27 19.34 32.29
N ASP A 491 5.46 18.46 31.74
CA ASP A 491 4.03 18.43 31.99
C ASP A 491 3.75 18.03 33.46
N GLU A 492 2.51 18.24 33.93
CA GLU A 492 2.10 17.97 35.33
C GLU A 492 2.42 16.53 35.79
N LYS A 493 2.49 15.58 34.87
CA LYS A 493 2.82 14.19 35.18
C LYS A 493 4.32 13.89 35.06
N GLY A 494 5.15 14.86 34.62
CA GLY A 494 6.58 14.71 34.51
C GLY A 494 7.06 13.80 33.34
N VAL A 495 6.15 13.28 32.51
CA VAL A 495 6.46 12.27 31.48
C VAL A 495 7.04 12.91 30.22
N ILE A 496 6.56 14.07 29.80
CA ILE A 496 6.96 14.69 28.55
C ILE A 496 7.61 16.05 28.82
N ALA A 497 8.88 16.14 28.51
CA ALA A 497 9.63 17.40 28.55
C ALA A 497 9.46 18.17 27.24
N ARG A 498 9.31 19.51 27.33
CA ARG A 498 9.02 20.39 26.20
C ARG A 498 9.83 21.66 26.23
N CYS A 499 10.30 22.07 25.05
CA CYS A 499 10.82 23.39 24.82
C CYS A 499 9.69 24.44 24.89
N SER A 500 9.85 25.47 25.71
CA SER A 500 8.91 26.57 25.84
C SER A 500 9.05 27.65 24.75
N GLY A 501 10.02 27.52 23.84
CA GLY A 501 10.36 28.54 22.85
C GLY A 501 9.35 28.73 21.73
N ASP A 502 8.44 27.78 21.54
CA ASP A 502 7.33 27.82 20.57
C ASP A 502 7.72 28.40 19.20
N PHE A 503 7.23 29.58 18.81
CA PHE A 503 7.59 30.24 17.53
C PHE A 503 9.01 30.78 17.47
N TYR A 504 9.70 30.92 18.59
CA TYR A 504 11.10 31.29 18.65
C TYR A 504 12.04 30.09 18.47
N CYS A 505 11.50 28.87 18.53
CA CYS A 505 12.26 27.65 18.34
C CYS A 505 12.21 27.24 16.87
N GLU A 506 13.30 27.40 16.16
CA GLU A 506 13.42 27.09 14.73
C GLU A 506 13.00 25.64 14.43
N ALA A 507 13.40 24.66 15.27
CA ALA A 507 12.98 23.27 15.09
C ALA A 507 11.47 23.09 15.20
N GLN A 508 10.78 23.82 16.09
CA GLN A 508 9.32 23.76 16.20
C GLN A 508 8.66 24.38 14.97
N VAL A 509 9.13 25.53 14.52
CA VAL A 509 8.63 26.21 13.31
C VAL A 509 8.81 25.32 12.09
N GLN A 510 10.00 24.76 11.87
CA GLN A 510 10.30 23.86 10.76
C GLN A 510 9.36 22.64 10.76
N ARG A 511 9.17 22.00 11.91
CA ARG A 511 8.29 20.83 12.04
C ARG A 511 6.80 21.18 11.87
N ARG A 512 6.35 22.37 12.27
CA ARG A 512 5.00 22.88 12.00
C ARG A 512 4.79 23.12 10.51
N LEU A 513 5.73 23.75 9.84
CA LEU A 513 5.70 23.95 8.40
C LEU A 513 5.64 22.61 7.65
N ALA A 514 6.52 21.65 7.99
CA ALA A 514 6.53 20.34 7.39
C ALA A 514 5.18 19.58 7.60
N HIS A 515 4.59 19.72 8.79
CA HIS A 515 3.26 19.18 9.06
C HIS A 515 2.19 19.87 8.21
N PHE A 516 2.20 21.21 8.17
CA PHE A 516 1.21 22.01 7.46
C PHE A 516 1.17 21.69 5.97
N VAL A 517 2.33 21.58 5.31
CA VAL A 517 2.41 21.26 3.88
C VAL A 517 2.17 19.78 3.55
N SER A 518 2.14 18.91 4.56
CA SER A 518 2.03 17.46 4.38
C SER A 518 0.75 17.05 3.62
N ARG A 519 0.79 15.89 2.98
CA ARG A 519 -0.30 15.34 2.16
C ARG A 519 -1.64 15.25 2.91
N LYS A 520 -1.63 14.91 4.18
CA LYS A 520 -2.84 14.81 5.04
C LYS A 520 -3.35 16.16 5.53
N ALA A 521 -2.52 17.18 5.54
CA ALA A 521 -2.85 18.55 5.91
C ALA A 521 -3.22 19.36 4.66
N MET A 522 -2.45 20.39 4.30
CA MET A 522 -2.76 21.26 3.16
C MET A 522 -2.28 20.73 1.80
N ASN A 523 -1.52 19.62 1.78
CA ASN A 523 -1.08 18.89 0.57
C ASN A 523 -0.35 19.78 -0.46
N MET A 524 0.68 20.51 -0.01
CA MET A 524 1.48 21.36 -0.88
C MET A 524 2.64 20.55 -1.48
N ASP A 525 2.40 19.85 -2.59
CA ASP A 525 3.42 19.02 -3.25
C ASP A 525 4.55 19.88 -3.84
N GLY A 526 5.79 19.43 -3.65
CA GLY A 526 7.01 20.16 -4.05
C GLY A 526 7.67 20.94 -2.91
N LEU A 527 6.96 21.23 -1.82
CA LEU A 527 7.50 21.84 -0.60
C LEU A 527 7.95 20.76 0.41
N GLY A 528 9.08 20.09 0.10
CA GLY A 528 9.70 19.16 1.05
C GLY A 528 10.47 19.86 2.17
N GLU A 529 10.88 19.12 3.22
CA GLU A 529 11.58 19.64 4.40
C GLU A 529 12.82 20.47 4.01
N ARG A 530 13.58 20.04 3.01
CA ARG A 530 14.76 20.77 2.51
C ARG A 530 14.43 22.20 2.05
N TRP A 531 13.34 22.38 1.30
CA TRP A 531 12.96 23.70 0.80
C TRP A 531 12.40 24.59 1.89
N LEU A 532 11.64 24.02 2.81
CA LEU A 532 11.12 24.75 3.98
C LEU A 532 12.27 25.25 4.87
N GLU A 533 13.29 24.42 5.10
CA GLU A 533 14.50 24.79 5.83
C GLU A 533 15.24 25.94 5.14
N GLN A 534 15.50 25.83 3.85
CA GLN A 534 16.14 26.92 3.08
C GLN A 534 15.31 28.21 3.08
N PHE A 535 13.98 28.12 2.95
CA PHE A 535 13.10 29.29 2.99
C PHE A 535 13.12 29.99 4.36
N LEU A 536 13.21 29.22 5.45
CA LEU A 536 13.38 29.75 6.80
C LEU A 536 14.75 30.43 6.97
N GLU A 537 15.84 29.73 6.59
CA GLU A 537 17.22 30.23 6.73
C GLU A 537 17.44 31.58 6.02
N ILE A 538 16.87 31.75 4.81
CA ILE A 538 16.98 32.97 4.05
C ILE A 538 15.93 34.03 4.41
N GLY A 539 15.09 33.77 5.41
CA GLY A 539 14.03 34.69 5.87
C GLY A 539 12.91 34.91 4.83
N LEU A 540 12.68 33.95 3.92
CA LEU A 540 11.61 34.03 2.93
C LEU A 540 10.25 33.76 3.54
N ILE A 541 10.19 32.89 4.56
CA ILE A 541 9.05 32.58 5.41
C ILE A 541 9.49 32.55 6.87
N SER A 542 8.58 32.78 7.80
CA SER A 542 8.77 32.68 9.26
C SER A 542 7.72 31.80 9.92
N ASN A 543 6.59 31.61 9.29
CA ASN A 543 5.47 30.79 9.81
C ASN A 543 4.62 30.23 8.65
N ILE A 544 3.61 29.42 8.99
CA ILE A 544 2.74 28.72 8.01
C ILE A 544 1.92 29.71 7.15
N ALA A 545 1.56 30.88 7.65
CA ALA A 545 0.75 31.83 6.89
C ALA A 545 1.56 32.54 5.81
N ASP A 546 2.88 32.68 5.99
CA ASP A 546 3.77 33.33 5.01
C ASP A 546 3.88 32.53 3.71
N LEU A 547 3.56 31.23 3.72
CA LEU A 547 3.52 30.40 2.52
C LEU A 547 2.58 30.96 1.46
N TYR A 548 1.45 31.55 1.89
CA TYR A 548 0.43 32.12 0.99
C TYR A 548 0.80 33.50 0.44
N GLU A 549 1.90 34.11 0.90
CA GLU A 549 2.46 35.36 0.36
C GLU A 549 3.61 35.13 -0.62
N LEU A 550 3.98 33.86 -0.85
CA LEU A 550 5.01 33.51 -1.80
C LEU A 550 4.54 33.78 -3.24
N SER A 551 5.47 34.27 -4.08
CA SER A 551 5.28 34.31 -5.53
C SER A 551 6.47 33.69 -6.23
N LYS A 552 6.30 33.32 -7.50
CA LYS A 552 7.37 32.74 -8.33
C LYS A 552 8.58 33.67 -8.36
N GLU A 553 8.34 34.98 -8.49
CA GLU A 553 9.38 36.01 -8.54
C GLU A 553 10.15 36.09 -7.22
N LYS A 554 9.44 36.05 -6.07
CA LYS A 554 10.07 36.09 -4.74
C LYS A 554 10.99 34.88 -4.52
N ILE A 555 10.55 33.69 -4.97
CA ILE A 555 11.33 32.46 -4.85
C ILE A 555 12.55 32.49 -5.75
N LEU A 556 12.40 32.86 -7.01
CA LEU A 556 13.48 32.88 -7.99
C LEU A 556 14.51 33.99 -7.72
N ALA A 557 14.08 35.14 -7.17
CA ALA A 557 14.97 36.25 -6.79
C ALA A 557 16.03 35.87 -5.75
N ARG A 558 15.86 34.70 -5.05
CA ARG A 558 16.82 34.21 -4.05
C ARG A 558 17.97 33.37 -4.63
N ASN A 559 17.90 33.02 -5.92
CA ASN A 559 18.94 32.25 -6.64
C ASN A 559 19.40 30.96 -5.89
N MET A 560 18.46 30.22 -5.31
CA MET A 560 18.75 29.01 -4.56
C MET A 560 19.18 27.88 -5.50
N GLU A 561 20.20 27.12 -5.11
CA GLU A 561 20.73 26.02 -5.90
C GLU A 561 19.66 24.89 -6.04
N GLY A 562 19.34 24.51 -7.28
CA GLY A 562 18.32 23.52 -7.61
C GLY A 562 16.88 24.07 -7.67
N MET A 563 16.66 25.37 -7.40
CA MET A 563 15.37 26.04 -7.55
C MET A 563 15.27 26.68 -8.93
N GLY A 564 14.75 25.94 -9.90
CA GLY A 564 14.46 26.45 -11.24
C GLY A 564 13.01 26.91 -11.40
N GLU A 565 12.71 27.57 -12.54
CA GLU A 565 11.38 28.10 -12.86
C GLU A 565 10.26 27.06 -12.73
N ARG A 566 10.47 25.84 -13.24
CA ARG A 566 9.48 24.74 -13.19
C ARG A 566 9.13 24.32 -11.77
N LEU A 567 10.14 24.26 -10.88
CA LEU A 567 9.91 23.88 -9.49
C LEU A 567 9.23 25.02 -8.72
N ALA A 568 9.66 26.27 -8.92
CA ALA A 568 9.01 27.43 -8.33
C ALA A 568 7.53 27.52 -8.75
N GLU A 569 7.22 27.31 -10.03
CA GLU A 569 5.86 27.29 -10.55
C GLU A 569 5.04 26.12 -9.96
N LYS A 570 5.62 24.91 -9.84
CA LYS A 570 4.97 23.77 -9.18
C LYS A 570 4.62 24.10 -7.73
N ILE A 571 5.54 24.71 -6.98
CA ILE A 571 5.32 25.11 -5.59
C ILE A 571 4.18 26.13 -5.48
N ILE A 572 4.19 27.17 -6.30
CA ILE A 572 3.12 28.20 -6.28
C ILE A 572 1.77 27.58 -6.65
N ASN A 573 1.71 26.74 -7.68
CA ASN A 573 0.48 26.03 -8.06
C ASN A 573 -0.04 25.15 -6.92
N ALA A 574 0.83 24.45 -6.18
CA ALA A 574 0.44 23.63 -5.04
C ALA A 574 -0.08 24.49 -3.87
N ILE A 575 0.52 25.67 -3.62
CA ILE A 575 0.02 26.63 -2.64
C ILE A 575 -1.38 27.15 -3.05
N GLU A 576 -1.57 27.53 -4.31
CA GLU A 576 -2.86 28.00 -4.81
C GLU A 576 -3.95 26.92 -4.72
N GLN A 577 -3.63 25.68 -5.09
CA GLN A 577 -4.55 24.56 -4.96
C GLN A 577 -4.94 24.29 -3.50
N SER A 578 -4.02 24.47 -2.55
CA SER A 578 -4.27 24.26 -1.13
C SER A 578 -5.25 25.26 -0.51
N LYS A 579 -5.50 26.40 -1.16
CA LYS A 579 -6.49 27.42 -0.70
C LYS A 579 -7.91 26.83 -0.65
N THR A 580 -8.24 25.88 -1.51
CA THR A 580 -9.51 25.16 -1.48
C THR A 580 -9.30 23.84 -0.76
N THR A 581 -9.81 23.73 0.48
CA THR A 581 -9.63 22.57 1.35
C THR A 581 -10.93 22.18 2.06
N THR A 582 -10.87 21.33 3.09
CA THR A 582 -11.99 21.08 3.99
C THR A 582 -11.70 21.63 5.37
N LEU A 583 -12.72 22.02 6.14
CA LEU A 583 -12.55 22.51 7.52
C LEU A 583 -11.77 21.51 8.37
N ALA A 584 -12.04 20.21 8.24
CA ALA A 584 -11.34 19.17 8.98
C ALA A 584 -9.83 19.13 8.65
N ARG A 585 -9.46 19.23 7.37
CA ARG A 585 -8.04 19.27 6.96
C ARG A 585 -7.35 20.54 7.45
N PHE A 586 -8.02 21.67 7.38
CA PHE A 586 -7.48 22.93 7.88
C PHE A 586 -7.22 22.86 9.41
N ILE A 587 -8.18 22.38 10.21
CA ILE A 587 -8.01 22.18 11.66
C ILE A 587 -6.83 21.24 11.93
N TYR A 588 -6.73 20.13 11.20
CA TYR A 588 -5.60 19.20 11.34
C TYR A 588 -4.28 19.86 10.98
N ALA A 589 -4.25 20.67 9.89
CA ALA A 589 -3.06 21.39 9.43
C ALA A 589 -2.53 22.41 10.45
N LEU A 590 -3.41 23.05 11.22
CA LEU A 590 -3.00 23.96 12.30
C LEU A 590 -2.11 23.29 13.35
N GLY A 591 -2.15 21.95 13.45
CA GLY A 591 -1.26 21.17 14.29
C GLY A 591 -1.52 21.33 15.79
N ILE A 592 -2.76 21.64 16.16
CA ILE A 592 -3.21 21.80 17.55
C ILE A 592 -2.85 20.55 18.36
N ARG A 593 -2.31 20.75 19.55
CA ARG A 593 -1.92 19.65 20.43
C ARG A 593 -3.13 18.79 20.79
N GLY A 594 -2.97 17.47 20.67
CA GLY A 594 -4.05 16.52 20.95
C GLY A 594 -5.13 16.41 19.87
N VAL A 595 -5.02 17.19 18.78
CA VAL A 595 -5.94 17.12 17.64
C VAL A 595 -5.29 16.33 16.50
N GLY A 596 -5.72 15.10 16.35
CA GLY A 596 -5.38 14.25 15.20
C GLY A 596 -6.37 14.40 14.05
N GLU A 597 -6.18 13.64 12.99
CA GLU A 597 -7.04 13.65 11.79
C GLU A 597 -8.51 13.32 12.13
N SER A 598 -8.75 12.27 12.94
CA SER A 598 -10.10 11.88 13.41
C SER A 598 -10.75 12.94 14.30
N THR A 599 -9.98 13.52 15.21
CA THR A 599 -10.47 14.57 16.10
C THR A 599 -10.80 15.86 15.34
N ALA A 600 -9.97 16.23 14.36
CA ALA A 600 -10.22 17.38 13.49
C ALA A 600 -11.50 17.20 12.66
N LEU A 601 -11.75 15.99 12.17
CA LEU A 601 -12.99 15.66 11.48
C LEU A 601 -14.20 15.75 12.42
N ALA A 602 -14.10 15.20 13.62
CA ALA A 602 -15.17 15.27 14.61
C ALA A 602 -15.49 16.72 15.02
N LEU A 603 -14.47 17.57 15.23
CA LEU A 603 -14.63 19.00 15.49
C LEU A 603 -15.37 19.70 14.35
N ALA A 604 -14.91 19.47 13.10
CA ALA A 604 -15.53 20.07 11.93
C ALA A 604 -17.01 19.65 11.76
N GLN A 605 -17.31 18.37 12.00
CA GLN A 605 -18.69 17.86 11.94
C GLN A 605 -19.60 18.38 13.06
N HIS A 606 -19.06 18.58 14.27
CA HIS A 606 -19.84 19.04 15.43
C HIS A 606 -20.13 20.53 15.38
N PHE A 607 -19.14 21.36 15.04
CA PHE A 607 -19.26 22.81 15.08
C PHE A 607 -19.61 23.44 13.71
N ALA A 608 -19.40 22.72 12.61
CA ALA A 608 -19.65 23.11 11.23
C ALA A 608 -18.90 24.36 10.73
N SER A 609 -18.36 25.21 11.60
CA SER A 609 -17.59 26.41 11.25
C SER A 609 -16.35 26.58 12.15
N LEU A 610 -15.33 27.28 11.62
CA LEU A 610 -14.13 27.57 12.38
C LEU A 610 -14.42 28.56 13.53
N GLU A 611 -15.26 29.53 13.28
CA GLU A 611 -15.65 30.55 14.26
C GLU A 611 -16.34 29.92 15.48
N ALA A 612 -17.20 28.92 15.27
CA ALA A 612 -17.84 28.19 16.37
C ALA A 612 -16.80 27.40 17.18
N ILE A 613 -15.77 26.82 16.55
CA ILE A 613 -14.68 26.12 17.25
C ILE A 613 -13.82 27.13 18.04
N GLN A 614 -13.54 28.31 17.47
CA GLN A 614 -12.77 29.36 18.14
C GLN A 614 -13.47 29.91 19.38
N GLN A 615 -14.80 29.92 19.39
CA GLN A 615 -15.63 30.40 20.52
C GLN A 615 -16.03 29.29 21.49
N ALA A 616 -15.70 28.03 21.18
CA ALA A 616 -16.09 26.89 22.00
C ALA A 616 -15.41 26.93 23.40
N THR A 617 -16.18 26.56 24.41
CA THR A 617 -15.67 26.39 25.78
C THR A 617 -15.15 24.95 25.97
N GLU A 618 -14.39 24.72 27.06
CA GLU A 618 -13.94 23.37 27.40
C GLU A 618 -15.12 22.40 27.56
N GLU A 619 -16.26 22.88 28.10
CA GLU A 619 -17.47 22.09 28.31
C GLU A 619 -18.10 21.64 26.98
N THR A 620 -18.19 22.54 26.00
CA THR A 620 -18.77 22.24 24.71
C THR A 620 -17.84 21.33 23.89
N LEU A 621 -16.52 21.53 23.98
CA LEU A 621 -15.54 20.68 23.33
C LEU A 621 -15.55 19.24 23.85
N LYS A 622 -15.80 19.02 25.15
CA LYS A 622 -15.93 17.67 25.72
C LYS A 622 -17.14 16.88 25.22
N GLN A 623 -18.09 17.52 24.57
CA GLN A 623 -19.24 16.85 23.94
C GLN A 623 -18.83 16.18 22.58
N VAL A 624 -17.71 16.59 22.01
CA VAL A 624 -17.18 16.00 20.79
C VAL A 624 -16.54 14.64 21.09
N PRO A 625 -16.84 13.56 20.33
CA PRO A 625 -16.23 12.26 20.54
C PRO A 625 -14.69 12.34 20.54
N ASP A 626 -14.07 11.56 21.43
CA ASP A 626 -12.60 11.46 21.61
C ASP A 626 -11.90 12.74 22.10
N ILE A 627 -12.65 13.76 22.56
CA ILE A 627 -12.09 14.95 23.20
C ILE A 627 -12.29 14.86 24.72
N GLY A 628 -11.18 14.64 25.43
CA GLY A 628 -11.13 14.70 26.91
C GLY A 628 -10.73 16.08 27.40
N GLU A 629 -10.72 16.23 28.73
CA GLU A 629 -10.39 17.49 29.45
C GLU A 629 -9.07 18.11 28.96
N VAL A 630 -8.01 17.30 28.82
CA VAL A 630 -6.69 17.77 28.43
C VAL A 630 -6.67 18.32 26.98
N SER A 631 -7.36 17.64 26.05
CA SER A 631 -7.44 18.10 24.67
C SER A 631 -8.29 19.36 24.55
N ALA A 632 -9.41 19.44 25.28
CA ALA A 632 -10.26 20.63 25.31
C ALA A 632 -9.48 21.86 25.75
N LYS A 633 -8.70 21.78 26.84
CA LYS A 633 -7.82 22.86 27.31
C LYS A 633 -6.84 23.34 26.27
N TRP A 634 -6.21 22.41 25.52
CA TRP A 634 -5.26 22.80 24.48
C TRP A 634 -5.92 23.44 23.26
N ILE A 635 -7.13 23.02 22.91
CA ILE A 635 -7.88 23.63 21.81
C ILE A 635 -8.24 25.07 22.18
N VAL A 636 -8.79 25.31 23.35
CA VAL A 636 -9.13 26.66 23.84
C VAL A 636 -7.90 27.55 23.92
N ALA A 637 -6.82 27.07 24.53
CA ALA A 637 -5.56 27.83 24.63
C ALA A 637 -4.99 28.18 23.25
N TYR A 638 -5.05 27.27 22.27
CA TYR A 638 -4.56 27.52 20.92
C TYR A 638 -5.30 28.69 20.25
N PHE A 639 -6.63 28.71 20.34
CA PHE A 639 -7.43 29.76 19.68
C PHE A 639 -7.48 31.08 20.46
N GLN A 640 -7.13 31.08 21.74
CA GLN A 640 -6.99 32.29 22.54
C GLN A 640 -5.66 33.01 22.29
N GLU A 641 -4.65 32.32 21.77
CA GLU A 641 -3.33 32.90 21.51
C GLU A 641 -3.36 33.90 20.33
N PRO A 642 -3.01 35.19 20.55
CA PRO A 642 -3.12 36.22 19.50
C PRO A 642 -2.34 35.92 18.22
N ILE A 643 -1.19 35.28 18.33
CA ILE A 643 -0.36 34.94 17.17
C ILE A 643 -1.06 33.89 16.28
N HIS A 644 -1.76 32.93 16.86
CA HIS A 644 -2.53 31.94 16.11
C HIS A 644 -3.72 32.57 15.40
N GLN A 645 -4.43 33.49 16.09
CA GLN A 645 -5.55 34.23 15.51
C GLN A 645 -5.07 35.06 14.28
N GLN A 646 -3.94 35.78 14.43
CA GLN A 646 -3.36 36.54 13.32
C GLN A 646 -2.97 35.65 12.13
N MET A 647 -2.33 34.50 12.38
CA MET A 647 -1.97 33.56 11.31
C MET A 647 -3.21 33.02 10.58
N ILE A 648 -4.25 32.64 11.33
CA ILE A 648 -5.51 32.15 10.75
C ILE A 648 -6.15 33.26 9.89
N ALA A 649 -6.28 34.46 10.42
CA ALA A 649 -6.82 35.60 9.68
C ALA A 649 -6.01 35.89 8.41
N LYS A 650 -4.67 35.83 8.48
CA LYS A 650 -3.79 36.02 7.33
C LYS A 650 -4.02 34.97 6.25
N MET A 651 -4.20 33.70 6.61
CA MET A 651 -4.49 32.62 5.68
C MET A 651 -5.89 32.77 5.03
N GLN A 652 -6.91 33.12 5.81
CA GLN A 652 -8.26 33.39 5.29
C GLN A 652 -8.26 34.60 4.34
N ASN A 653 -7.57 35.68 4.69
CA ASN A 653 -7.40 36.86 3.81
C ASN A 653 -6.65 36.52 2.53
N ALA A 654 -5.74 35.56 2.54
CA ALA A 654 -5.05 35.05 1.35
C ALA A 654 -5.93 34.13 0.48
N GLY A 655 -7.18 33.85 0.89
CA GLY A 655 -8.16 33.10 0.12
C GLY A 655 -8.31 31.61 0.54
N VAL A 656 -7.72 31.20 1.67
CA VAL A 656 -7.94 29.84 2.18
C VAL A 656 -9.40 29.70 2.64
N SER A 657 -10.10 28.76 2.05
CA SER A 657 -11.54 28.55 2.25
C SER A 657 -11.93 27.09 2.15
N TRP A 658 -13.09 26.76 2.64
CA TRP A 658 -13.71 25.44 2.56
C TRP A 658 -15.21 25.57 2.30
N PRO A 659 -15.85 24.56 1.68
CA PRO A 659 -17.30 24.52 1.51
C PRO A 659 -18.00 24.63 2.87
N ALA A 660 -19.11 25.39 2.90
CA ALA A 660 -19.96 25.41 4.08
C ALA A 660 -20.38 23.97 4.41
N MET A 661 -20.11 23.52 5.62
CA MET A 661 -20.68 22.27 6.09
C MET A 661 -22.15 22.53 6.40
N GLU A 662 -23.04 21.77 5.78
CA GLU A 662 -24.43 21.76 6.22
C GLU A 662 -24.42 21.38 7.70
N GLN A 663 -24.98 22.26 8.54
CA GLN A 663 -25.22 21.89 9.93
C GLN A 663 -26.02 20.61 9.90
N ARG A 664 -25.52 19.54 10.51
CA ARG A 664 -26.34 18.36 10.75
C ARG A 664 -27.60 18.88 11.44
N GLY A 665 -28.76 18.77 10.78
CA GLY A 665 -30.04 19.09 11.36
C GLY A 665 -30.19 18.43 12.73
N GLU A 666 -31.23 18.75 13.47
CA GLU A 666 -31.54 18.09 14.73
C GLU A 666 -31.24 16.59 14.63
N GLN A 667 -30.46 16.09 15.54
CA GLN A 667 -30.11 14.66 15.57
C GLN A 667 -31.04 13.92 16.59
N PRO A 668 -32.31 13.75 16.24
CA PRO A 668 -33.33 13.21 17.15
C PRO A 668 -33.08 11.76 17.53
N LEU A 669 -32.22 11.05 16.77
CA LEU A 669 -31.91 9.66 16.99
C LEU A 669 -30.56 9.45 17.71
N THR A 670 -29.97 10.50 18.27
CA THR A 670 -28.71 10.41 19.01
C THR A 670 -28.82 9.41 20.16
N GLY A 671 -27.84 8.48 20.25
CA GLY A 671 -27.82 7.42 21.27
C GLY A 671 -28.65 6.19 20.91
N GLN A 672 -29.43 6.19 19.85
CA GLN A 672 -30.21 5.06 19.38
C GLN A 672 -29.37 4.14 18.46
N ILE A 673 -29.59 2.83 18.58
CA ILE A 673 -28.96 1.82 17.73
C ILE A 673 -30.04 1.20 16.83
N TRP A 674 -29.87 1.39 15.51
CA TRP A 674 -30.79 0.89 14.50
C TRP A 674 -30.18 -0.25 13.69
N VAL A 675 -31.03 -1.17 13.26
CA VAL A 675 -30.62 -2.29 12.39
C VAL A 675 -31.56 -2.36 11.19
N LEU A 676 -31.00 -2.44 10.01
CA LEU A 676 -31.76 -2.66 8.76
C LEU A 676 -31.67 -4.15 8.37
N THR A 677 -32.79 -4.79 8.03
CA THR A 677 -32.85 -6.18 7.57
C THR A 677 -33.84 -6.34 6.42
N GLY A 678 -33.57 -7.27 5.50
CA GLY A 678 -34.34 -7.41 4.27
C GLY A 678 -34.03 -6.36 3.22
N SER A 679 -34.74 -6.41 2.09
CA SER A 679 -34.65 -5.45 1.00
C SER A 679 -35.69 -4.35 1.19
N LEU A 680 -35.28 -3.09 1.08
CA LEU A 680 -36.19 -1.94 1.06
C LEU A 680 -36.62 -1.74 -0.39
N ASN A 681 -37.91 -1.42 -0.59
CA ASN A 681 -38.50 -1.30 -1.94
C ASN A 681 -38.37 0.14 -2.51
N THR A 682 -38.25 1.14 -1.65
CA THR A 682 -38.32 2.57 -2.03
C THR A 682 -36.96 3.24 -2.05
N MET A 683 -35.95 2.69 -1.37
CA MET A 683 -34.61 3.25 -1.32
C MET A 683 -33.54 2.17 -1.13
N ALA A 684 -32.31 2.47 -1.57
CA ALA A 684 -31.16 1.58 -1.32
C ALA A 684 -30.88 1.49 0.18
N ARG A 685 -30.45 0.31 0.65
CA ARG A 685 -30.13 0.06 2.07
C ARG A 685 -29.03 1.00 2.59
N ASP A 686 -28.05 1.32 1.75
CA ASP A 686 -26.96 2.23 2.12
C ASP A 686 -27.47 3.68 2.17
N GLU A 687 -28.44 4.06 1.37
CA GLU A 687 -29.13 5.35 1.45
C GLU A 687 -29.92 5.47 2.76
N ALA A 688 -30.73 4.47 3.10
CA ALA A 688 -31.46 4.43 4.38
C ALA A 688 -30.49 4.51 5.59
N LYS A 689 -29.36 3.81 5.48
CA LYS A 689 -28.31 3.86 6.50
C LYS A 689 -27.71 5.26 6.63
N ALA A 690 -27.38 5.91 5.51
CA ALA A 690 -26.83 7.26 5.51
C ALA A 690 -27.80 8.27 6.12
N LYS A 691 -29.08 8.21 5.76
CA LYS A 691 -30.14 9.09 6.29
C LYS A 691 -30.36 8.90 7.80
N LEU A 692 -30.39 7.66 8.29
CA LEU A 692 -30.47 7.40 9.72
C LEU A 692 -29.23 7.91 10.48
N GLN A 693 -28.05 7.79 9.87
CA GLN A 693 -26.80 8.32 10.45
C GLN A 693 -26.78 9.86 10.45
N GLN A 694 -27.37 10.51 9.45
CA GLN A 694 -27.58 11.97 9.44
C GLN A 694 -28.44 12.42 10.59
N LEU A 695 -29.48 11.65 10.94
CA LEU A 695 -30.34 11.91 12.12
C LEU A 695 -29.72 11.52 13.46
N GLY A 696 -28.46 11.05 13.49
CA GLY A 696 -27.72 10.73 14.71
C GLY A 696 -27.79 9.26 15.16
N ALA A 697 -28.50 8.39 14.44
CA ALA A 697 -28.59 6.98 14.80
C ALA A 697 -27.28 6.22 14.52
N LYS A 698 -26.94 5.28 15.39
CA LYS A 698 -25.88 4.29 15.13
C LYS A 698 -26.49 3.10 14.41
N VAL A 699 -26.22 2.96 13.12
CA VAL A 699 -26.72 1.80 12.35
C VAL A 699 -25.76 0.61 12.51
N SER A 700 -26.28 -0.49 13.09
CA SER A 700 -25.54 -1.73 13.36
C SER A 700 -25.87 -2.84 12.36
N GLY A 701 -24.91 -3.71 12.12
CA GLY A 701 -25.10 -4.90 11.27
C GLY A 701 -25.79 -6.07 11.97
N SER A 702 -25.92 -6.07 13.32
CA SER A 702 -26.49 -7.17 14.12
C SER A 702 -27.45 -6.64 15.18
N VAL A 703 -28.47 -7.44 15.50
CA VAL A 703 -29.44 -7.15 16.58
C VAL A 703 -28.86 -7.56 17.93
N SER A 704 -29.05 -6.75 18.95
CA SER A 704 -28.64 -7.01 20.32
C SER A 704 -29.65 -6.40 21.30
N LYS A 705 -29.52 -6.70 22.60
CA LYS A 705 -30.37 -6.06 23.66
C LYS A 705 -30.25 -4.53 23.71
N LYS A 706 -29.19 -3.96 23.09
CA LYS A 706 -29.00 -2.52 22.99
C LYS A 706 -29.59 -1.91 21.72
N THR A 707 -30.12 -2.72 20.81
CA THR A 707 -30.77 -2.25 19.58
C THR A 707 -32.08 -1.56 19.93
N THR A 708 -32.28 -0.34 19.45
CA THR A 708 -33.48 0.44 19.70
C THR A 708 -34.59 0.08 18.73
N VAL A 709 -34.26 0.01 17.43
CA VAL A 709 -35.23 -0.29 16.36
C VAL A 709 -34.59 -1.20 15.31
N VAL A 710 -35.38 -2.18 14.83
CA VAL A 710 -35.05 -2.98 13.65
C VAL A 710 -36.04 -2.63 12.53
N VAL A 711 -35.54 -2.14 11.42
CA VAL A 711 -36.36 -1.91 10.22
C VAL A 711 -36.33 -3.16 9.38
N ALA A 712 -37.51 -3.75 9.14
CA ALA A 712 -37.71 -4.97 8.38
C ALA A 712 -38.30 -4.65 7.01
N GLY A 713 -37.50 -4.79 5.95
CA GLY A 713 -37.98 -4.76 4.56
C GLY A 713 -38.48 -6.13 4.09
N ALA A 714 -38.68 -6.28 2.78
CA ALA A 714 -39.06 -7.52 2.15
C ALA A 714 -38.00 -8.61 2.39
N GLU A 715 -38.44 -9.86 2.62
CA GLU A 715 -37.58 -11.01 2.88
C GLU A 715 -36.64 -10.81 4.08
N ALA A 716 -37.13 -10.19 5.16
CA ALA A 716 -36.38 -9.99 6.37
C ALA A 716 -35.96 -11.35 6.99
N GLY A 717 -34.67 -11.65 6.99
CA GLY A 717 -34.08 -12.91 7.44
C GLY A 717 -33.97 -13.05 8.96
N SER A 718 -32.95 -13.79 9.43
CA SER A 718 -32.73 -14.14 10.86
C SER A 718 -32.77 -12.95 11.81
N LYS A 719 -32.40 -11.76 11.40
CA LYS A 719 -32.36 -10.54 12.25
C LYS A 719 -33.77 -10.11 12.73
N LEU A 720 -34.82 -10.38 11.95
CA LEU A 720 -36.19 -10.14 12.36
C LEU A 720 -36.58 -11.10 13.50
N ALA A 721 -36.24 -12.39 13.36
CA ALA A 721 -36.46 -13.36 14.40
C ALA A 721 -35.68 -13.04 15.70
N ASP A 722 -34.44 -12.56 15.56
CA ASP A 722 -33.62 -12.14 16.68
C ASP A 722 -34.21 -10.90 17.40
N ALA A 723 -34.76 -9.94 16.62
CA ALA A 723 -35.44 -8.76 17.18
C ALA A 723 -36.67 -9.17 17.99
N GLN A 724 -37.51 -10.05 17.44
CA GLN A 724 -38.70 -10.58 18.13
C GLN A 724 -38.32 -11.34 19.40
N LYS A 725 -37.28 -12.20 19.35
CA LYS A 725 -36.77 -12.94 20.50
C LYS A 725 -36.23 -12.06 21.63
N LEU A 726 -35.62 -10.92 21.25
CA LEU A 726 -35.02 -9.98 22.22
C LEU A 726 -36.00 -8.87 22.66
N GLY A 727 -37.24 -8.83 22.12
CA GLY A 727 -38.24 -7.81 22.42
C GLY A 727 -37.87 -6.41 21.88
N VAL A 728 -37.07 -6.34 20.82
CA VAL A 728 -36.67 -5.08 20.18
C VAL A 728 -37.80 -4.59 19.30
N THR A 729 -38.04 -3.28 19.28
CA THR A 729 -39.05 -2.64 18.42
C THR A 729 -38.74 -2.90 16.96
N VAL A 730 -39.73 -3.40 16.21
CA VAL A 730 -39.61 -3.67 14.78
C VAL A 730 -40.48 -2.67 14.02
N TRP A 731 -39.88 -2.00 13.07
CA TRP A 731 -40.53 -1.08 12.14
C TRP A 731 -40.56 -1.69 10.73
N ASP A 732 -41.56 -1.32 9.97
CA ASP A 732 -41.60 -1.55 8.52
C ASP A 732 -40.94 -0.39 7.77
N GLU A 733 -40.83 -0.55 6.45
CA GLU A 733 -40.24 0.47 5.58
C GLU A 733 -41.06 1.78 5.55
N GLN A 734 -42.41 1.72 5.71
CA GLN A 734 -43.26 2.90 5.70
C GLN A 734 -43.03 3.74 6.95
N GLN A 735 -42.85 3.13 8.10
CA GLN A 735 -42.51 3.83 9.33
C GLN A 735 -41.13 4.51 9.27
N LEU A 736 -40.17 3.86 8.63
CA LEU A 736 -38.86 4.50 8.35
C LEU A 736 -39.02 5.72 7.45
N ILE A 737 -39.79 5.61 6.34
CA ILE A 737 -40.04 6.71 5.41
C ILE A 737 -40.74 7.87 6.12
N ALA A 738 -41.72 7.58 6.95
CA ALA A 738 -42.43 8.62 7.72
C ALA A 738 -41.48 9.40 8.63
N LEU A 739 -40.59 8.70 9.34
CA LEU A 739 -39.54 9.33 10.18
C LEU A 739 -38.60 10.19 9.35
N LEU A 740 -38.13 9.68 8.21
CA LEU A 740 -37.21 10.43 7.35
C LEU A 740 -37.88 11.68 6.74
N GLN A 741 -39.18 11.62 6.41
CA GLN A 741 -39.97 12.76 5.94
C GLN A 741 -40.21 13.79 7.03
N GLU A 742 -40.52 13.36 8.25
CA GLU A 742 -40.73 14.24 9.40
C GLU A 742 -39.48 15.10 9.71
N HIS A 743 -38.30 14.54 9.48
CA HIS A 743 -37.04 15.24 9.71
C HIS A 743 -36.37 15.76 8.42
N GLN A 744 -37.07 15.76 7.29
CA GLN A 744 -36.57 16.20 5.97
C GLN A 744 -35.21 15.62 5.57
N ALA A 745 -34.95 14.38 5.95
CA ALA A 745 -33.69 13.68 5.75
C ALA A 745 -33.67 12.83 4.45
#